data_40fa798b80e3314d38430bc406f90607
#
_entry.id   40fa798b80e3314d38430bc406f90607
#
_cell.length_a   1.000
_cell.length_b   1.000
_cell.length_c   1.000
_cell.angle_alpha   90.00
_cell.angle_beta   90.00
_cell.angle_gamma   90.00
#
_symmetry.space_group_name_H-M   'P 1'
#
loop_
_entity.id
_entity.type
_entity.pdbx_description
1 polymer ?
#
loop_
_entity_poly.entity_id
_entity_poly.type
_entity_poly.pdbx_seq_one_letter_code
_entity_poly.pdbx_strand_id
1 'polypeptide(L)'
;MVPKNTSGSTQTGKNSINNTFGTFGHPLLTLITVISIRWNMGNKFCRYCESILMPNQKRCGACGKIVEDTGNIFSRFERKETVPEQEIAIVENKDAPYMPYKPRELQMDIIMDIKKALDGGRHIVIESGTGTGKTIVSLAGGLEHAKQHGKKVVYLTRTISQSDQVMKELKAISKIKPISGITVTGRNKSCPLFKGEDIDVPPNVLSLMCEERKGRSQRGSSGGCRYFDRTRVVLDNIASFSKENFPTSEELDKYCEGLGACPYEAKKLLMKEFDVVTAPYIHILSEDIRSNFIANLGGEETPLLLIIDEAHNIVDAAREQESFRITMRMIDTAVDECSTMSAQWVGEGIKAEDVIKNIRSTIKGIATEKIGLGKTEYRLPQDAVESPLITKFGFQKKDLEHITDAIINLGERRMDSLLEKGDNSVSELYELGIALKNWMVSDDGRYVKALKLSDEGEYLSAACIDPSDIVTFMRSLKGAVHMSGTLQPLDQYHKIMGLPRDTIARTYPSPFPKENRAVIYVNDVTTRYDEMNRDPSMVTRIEKKIAKLCWNADKNTLVFFPSYKMMKNMRPFLERDIDKPLYWEESGHQKKTMRALDEFRKGKSGVFFSVMGGSIAEGIDFPGDELCFAIIVGIPFPPPSLEQKAMSEMFDMRYGEGLGWKYTSETPAIRKIRQAIGRLIRNETDRGMAVILDSRASKYQRQLEAGLSQDPVADAVMFFEKDSNR
;
A
#
# COMPACT_ATOMS: atom_id res chain seq x y z
N MET A 1 21.18 27.18 -55.86
CA MET A 1 21.06 28.42 -56.64
C MET A 1 20.45 29.48 -55.75
N VAL A 2 21.26 30.46 -55.40
CA VAL A 2 20.89 31.74 -54.74
C VAL A 2 20.68 32.75 -55.87
N PRO A 3 19.86 33.80 -55.76
CA PRO A 3 20.34 35.14 -55.41
C PRO A 3 19.47 35.85 -54.40
N LYS A 4 20.00 36.57 -53.41
CA LYS A 4 20.69 37.86 -53.23
C LYS A 4 19.95 39.11 -53.72
N ASN A 5 19.79 40.02 -52.73
CA ASN A 5 19.85 41.50 -52.74
C ASN A 5 18.58 42.26 -53.14
N THR A 6 18.22 43.39 -52.53
CA THR A 6 18.96 44.61 -52.13
C THR A 6 18.05 45.48 -51.27
N SER A 7 18.47 46.04 -50.15
CA SER A 7 18.92 47.43 -49.82
C SER A 7 17.94 48.59 -50.07
N GLY A 8 17.76 49.42 -49.04
CA GLY A 8 17.17 50.74 -49.11
C GLY A 8 17.17 51.48 -47.78
N SER A 9 18.12 52.33 -47.59
CA SER A 9 18.41 53.27 -46.51
C SER A 9 17.56 54.54 -46.60
N THR A 10 17.35 55.26 -45.50
CA THR A 10 17.57 56.70 -45.24
C THR A 10 16.97 57.05 -43.88
N GLN A 11 17.76 57.50 -42.89
CA GLN A 11 18.13 58.87 -42.48
C GLN A 11 16.91 59.74 -42.21
N THR A 12 16.72 60.52 -41.14
CA THR A 12 17.54 61.32 -40.22
C THR A 12 16.60 62.05 -39.26
N GLY A 13 17.08 62.47 -38.12
CA GLY A 13 16.36 63.45 -37.28
C GLY A 13 16.85 63.52 -35.83
N LYS A 14 18.04 64.16 -35.67
CA LYS A 14 18.51 64.67 -34.37
C LYS A 14 17.69 65.86 -33.94
N ASN A 15 17.32 65.96 -32.69
CA ASN A 15 17.37 67.25 -32.00
C ASN A 15 17.62 67.02 -30.48
N SER A 16 18.72 67.60 -30.09
CA SER A 16 19.22 67.82 -28.75
C SER A 16 18.56 69.03 -28.11
N ILE A 17 18.16 68.99 -26.85
CA ILE A 17 18.16 70.15 -25.96
C ILE A 17 18.55 69.72 -24.54
N ASN A 18 19.41 70.54 -23.97
CA ASN A 18 20.16 70.44 -22.72
C ASN A 18 19.36 70.51 -21.43
N ASN A 19 19.91 69.83 -20.44
CA ASN A 19 20.15 70.11 -19.03
C ASN A 19 19.20 71.09 -18.29
N THR A 20 18.63 70.53 -17.16
CA THR A 20 18.78 71.21 -15.89
C THR A 20 18.67 70.17 -14.75
N PHE A 21 19.57 70.28 -13.79
CA PHE A 21 19.67 69.48 -12.54
C PHE A 21 18.46 69.76 -11.64
N GLY A 22 17.84 68.68 -11.14
CA GLY A 22 16.86 68.74 -10.04
C GLY A 22 16.89 67.41 -9.30
N THR A 23 17.50 67.40 -8.16
CA THR A 23 17.52 66.32 -7.18
C THR A 23 16.11 65.97 -6.69
N PHE A 24 15.60 64.81 -7.09
CA PHE A 24 14.48 64.18 -6.42
C PHE A 24 14.80 62.70 -6.19
N GLY A 25 14.84 62.34 -4.90
CA GLY A 25 15.11 60.99 -4.43
C GLY A 25 14.04 60.03 -4.92
N HIS A 26 14.50 58.84 -5.31
CA HIS A 26 13.69 57.75 -5.82
C HIS A 26 12.74 57.18 -4.76
N PRO A 27 11.39 57.22 -4.98
CA PRO A 27 10.47 56.54 -4.08
C PRO A 27 10.42 55.00 -4.28
N LEU A 28 11.05 54.46 -5.31
CA LEU A 28 11.04 53.05 -5.65
C LEU A 28 11.95 52.15 -4.75
N LEU A 29 13.05 52.69 -4.22
CA LEU A 29 13.92 51.96 -3.29
C LEU A 29 13.29 51.84 -1.91
N THR A 30 12.48 52.82 -1.48
CA THR A 30 11.77 52.75 -0.20
C THR A 30 10.58 51.78 -0.25
N LEU A 31 9.95 51.60 -1.42
CA LEU A 31 8.87 50.61 -1.60
C LEU A 31 9.40 49.18 -1.61
N ILE A 32 10.54 48.94 -2.23
CA ILE A 32 11.17 47.58 -2.26
C ILE A 32 11.66 47.19 -0.86
N THR A 33 12.23 48.10 -0.09
CA THR A 33 12.68 47.82 1.29
C THR A 33 11.50 47.63 2.24
N VAL A 34 10.41 48.38 2.08
CA VAL A 34 9.19 48.20 2.88
C VAL A 34 8.44 46.91 2.50
N ILE A 35 8.46 46.51 1.23
CA ILE A 35 7.89 45.26 0.81
C ILE A 35 8.73 44.06 1.34
N SER A 36 10.07 44.11 1.29
CA SER A 36 10.94 43.10 1.82
C SER A 36 10.86 42.93 3.34
N ILE A 37 10.67 44.03 4.09
CA ILE A 37 10.50 43.98 5.56
C ILE A 37 9.09 43.48 5.95
N ARG A 38 8.05 43.71 5.14
CA ARG A 38 6.70 43.18 5.38
C ARG A 38 6.53 41.69 5.03
N TRP A 39 7.41 41.12 4.22
CA TRP A 39 7.35 39.70 3.88
C TRP A 39 7.92 38.78 4.96
N ASN A 40 8.68 39.31 5.92
CA ASN A 40 9.26 38.54 7.01
C ASN A 40 8.40 38.55 8.30
N MET A 41 7.24 39.24 8.29
CA MET A 41 6.26 39.12 9.37
C MET A 41 5.10 38.28 8.83
N GLY A 42 4.96 37.04 9.30
CA GLY A 42 3.98 36.03 8.93
C GLY A 42 2.58 36.57 8.61
N ASN A 43 2.34 36.93 7.35
CA ASN A 43 1.04 37.40 6.89
C ASN A 43 0.04 36.22 6.97
N LYS A 44 -1.01 36.41 7.77
CA LYS A 44 -2.15 35.48 7.83
C LYS A 44 -3.08 35.76 6.64
N PHE A 45 -3.56 34.67 6.00
CA PHE A 45 -4.54 34.75 4.92
C PHE A 45 -5.90 34.20 5.36
N CYS A 46 -6.95 34.75 4.84
CA CYS A 46 -8.30 34.26 5.07
C CYS A 46 -8.50 32.90 4.40
N ARG A 47 -8.84 31.87 5.16
CA ARG A 47 -9.09 30.51 4.64
C ARG A 47 -10.29 30.39 3.70
N TYR A 48 -11.13 31.43 3.61
CA TYR A 48 -12.33 31.38 2.79
C TYR A 48 -12.21 32.15 1.47
N CYS A 49 -11.38 33.22 1.41
CA CYS A 49 -11.23 34.07 0.22
C CYS A 49 -9.77 34.47 -0.05
N GLU A 50 -8.82 33.95 0.73
CA GLU A 50 -7.36 34.14 0.56
C GLU A 50 -6.85 35.58 0.66
N SER A 51 -7.70 36.53 1.03
CA SER A 51 -7.28 37.93 1.27
C SER A 51 -6.34 38.00 2.49
N ILE A 52 -5.35 38.90 2.43
CA ILE A 52 -4.40 39.13 3.53
C ILE A 52 -5.18 39.61 4.75
N LEU A 53 -4.94 39.00 5.91
CA LEU A 53 -5.49 39.37 7.19
C LEU A 53 -4.53 40.28 7.94
N MET A 54 -5.05 41.39 8.46
CA MET A 54 -4.25 42.21 9.37
C MET A 54 -4.04 41.51 10.73
N PRO A 55 -2.93 41.74 11.43
CA PRO A 55 -2.73 41.22 12.77
C PRO A 55 -3.95 41.51 13.68
N ASN A 56 -4.41 40.49 14.41
CA ASN A 56 -5.57 40.53 15.31
C ASN A 56 -6.96 40.75 14.67
N GLN A 57 -7.08 40.56 13.36
CA GLN A 57 -8.36 40.71 12.67
C GLN A 57 -9.23 39.45 12.93
N LYS A 58 -10.37 39.60 13.63
CA LYS A 58 -11.31 38.54 13.94
C LYS A 58 -12.31 38.24 12.79
N ARG A 59 -12.43 39.14 11.82
CA ARG A 59 -13.24 38.95 10.60
C ARG A 59 -12.45 39.38 9.38
N CYS A 60 -12.56 38.61 8.30
CA CYS A 60 -11.94 38.99 7.04
C CYS A 60 -12.62 40.21 6.45
N GLY A 61 -11.85 41.28 6.16
CA GLY A 61 -12.36 42.50 5.57
C GLY A 61 -12.91 42.31 4.16
N ALA A 62 -12.47 41.30 3.41
CA ALA A 62 -12.90 41.07 2.05
C ALA A 62 -14.17 40.19 1.95
N CYS A 63 -14.31 39.15 2.77
CA CYS A 63 -15.45 38.23 2.70
C CYS A 63 -16.36 38.24 3.94
N GLY A 64 -16.04 39.02 4.98
CA GLY A 64 -16.85 39.17 6.18
C GLY A 64 -16.87 37.99 7.14
N LYS A 65 -16.30 36.83 6.79
CA LYS A 65 -16.32 35.62 7.61
C LYS A 65 -15.42 35.76 8.84
N ILE A 66 -15.84 35.13 9.96
CA ILE A 66 -15.07 35.10 11.19
C ILE A 66 -13.82 34.24 10.94
N VAL A 67 -12.65 34.81 11.27
CA VAL A 67 -11.36 34.12 11.22
C VAL A 67 -10.96 33.89 12.67
N GLU A 68 -11.12 32.68 13.15
CA GLU A 68 -10.61 32.28 14.47
C GLU A 68 -9.09 32.46 14.51
N ASP A 69 -8.58 32.86 15.65
CA ASP A 69 -7.15 33.11 15.84
C ASP A 69 -6.37 31.81 15.58
N THR A 70 -5.84 31.69 14.37
CA THR A 70 -4.88 30.65 14.06
C THR A 70 -3.58 31.07 14.72
N GLY A 71 -3.39 30.67 15.97
CA GLY A 71 -2.09 30.77 16.66
C GLY A 71 -0.97 30.34 15.71
N ASN A 72 0.19 30.91 15.93
CA ASN A 72 1.42 30.70 15.18
C ASN A 72 1.49 29.27 14.63
N ILE A 73 1.51 29.07 13.31
CA ILE A 73 1.58 27.75 12.67
C ILE A 73 2.74 26.94 13.24
N PHE A 74 3.81 27.58 13.67
CA PHE A 74 4.96 26.95 14.29
C PHE A 74 4.69 26.43 15.71
N SER A 75 3.73 26.98 16.48
CA SER A 75 3.37 26.43 17.80
C SER A 75 2.46 25.20 17.75
N ARG A 76 1.85 24.88 16.58
CA ARG A 76 1.14 23.61 16.34
C ARG A 76 2.07 22.44 16.04
N PHE A 77 3.35 22.69 15.81
CA PHE A 77 4.40 21.68 15.67
C PHE A 77 5.13 21.42 17.01
N GLU A 78 4.75 22.09 18.10
CA GLU A 78 5.15 21.67 19.43
C GLU A 78 4.52 20.30 19.69
N ARG A 79 5.40 19.34 19.91
CA ARG A 79 5.12 17.92 20.14
C ARG A 79 3.98 17.76 21.13
N LYS A 80 2.93 16.98 20.79
CA LYS A 80 2.25 16.22 21.82
C LYS A 80 3.33 15.45 22.56
N GLU A 81 3.39 15.59 23.86
CA GLU A 81 4.25 14.78 24.71
C GLU A 81 4.00 13.32 24.41
N THR A 82 4.83 12.78 23.55
CA THR A 82 5.01 11.34 23.42
C THR A 82 5.74 10.91 24.68
N VAL A 83 5.30 9.83 25.29
CA VAL A 83 6.04 9.08 26.31
C VAL A 83 7.53 9.14 25.92
N PRO A 84 8.45 9.52 26.82
CA PRO A 84 9.84 9.67 26.45
C PRO A 84 10.33 8.36 25.82
N GLU A 85 10.60 8.38 24.52
CA GLU A 85 11.38 7.32 23.90
C GLU A 85 12.69 7.24 24.68
N GLN A 86 12.95 6.11 25.30
CA GLN A 86 14.25 5.88 25.93
C GLN A 86 15.31 6.24 24.89
N GLU A 87 16.13 7.24 25.16
CA GLU A 87 17.23 7.62 24.27
C GLU A 87 18.16 6.42 24.15
N ILE A 88 17.98 5.65 23.11
CA ILE A 88 18.87 4.54 22.78
C ILE A 88 20.23 5.15 22.46
N ALA A 89 21.24 4.77 23.24
CA ALA A 89 22.59 5.28 23.07
C ALA A 89 23.11 4.97 21.66
N ILE A 90 23.51 6.02 20.94
CA ILE A 90 24.09 5.89 19.59
C ILE A 90 25.54 5.49 19.73
N VAL A 91 25.95 4.44 19.01
CA VAL A 91 27.28 3.85 19.05
C VAL A 91 27.82 3.70 17.64
N GLU A 92 29.08 4.08 17.42
CA GLU A 92 29.77 3.78 16.17
C GLU A 92 30.31 2.36 16.18
N ASN A 93 29.94 1.57 15.15
CA ASN A 93 30.42 0.21 14.95
C ASN A 93 31.39 0.17 13.77
N LYS A 94 32.64 -0.28 13.99
CA LYS A 94 33.66 -0.34 12.94
C LYS A 94 33.29 -1.35 11.84
N ASP A 95 32.74 -2.49 12.21
CA ASP A 95 32.40 -3.58 11.28
C ASP A 95 31.03 -3.40 10.59
N ALA A 96 30.20 -2.48 11.13
CA ALA A 96 28.91 -2.10 10.58
C ALA A 96 28.71 -0.59 10.71
N PRO A 97 29.34 0.22 9.83
CA PRO A 97 29.42 1.68 10.01
C PRO A 97 28.08 2.41 9.88
N TYR A 98 27.05 1.75 9.38
CA TYR A 98 25.66 2.27 9.31
C TYR A 98 24.72 1.69 10.38
N MET A 99 25.27 0.97 11.39
CA MET A 99 24.51 0.48 12.54
C MET A 99 24.64 1.48 13.70
N PRO A 100 23.62 2.28 14.01
CA PRO A 100 23.70 3.34 15.01
C PRO A 100 23.54 2.84 16.45
N TYR A 101 23.22 1.57 16.62
CA TYR A 101 22.95 0.97 17.93
C TYR A 101 24.01 -0.07 18.29
N LYS A 102 24.13 -0.38 19.59
CA LYS A 102 24.87 -1.58 19.99
C LYS A 102 24.16 -2.80 19.41
N PRO A 103 24.82 -3.60 18.55
CA PRO A 103 24.17 -4.77 17.94
C PRO A 103 23.72 -5.76 19.00
N ARG A 104 22.51 -6.28 18.81
CA ARG A 104 22.01 -7.45 19.52
C ARG A 104 22.59 -8.73 18.94
N GLU A 105 22.41 -9.85 19.64
CA GLU A 105 22.73 -11.17 19.11
C GLU A 105 22.14 -11.37 17.72
N LEU A 106 22.84 -12.00 16.80
CA LEU A 106 22.51 -12.25 15.41
C LEU A 106 22.41 -11.02 14.46
N GLN A 107 22.35 -9.80 14.97
CA GLN A 107 22.26 -8.64 14.08
C GLN A 107 23.51 -8.45 13.22
N MET A 108 24.69 -8.67 13.79
CA MET A 108 25.95 -8.61 13.05
C MET A 108 26.02 -9.69 11.96
N ASP A 109 25.58 -10.92 12.27
CA ASP A 109 25.56 -12.02 11.32
C ASP A 109 24.65 -11.70 10.11
N ILE A 110 23.45 -11.11 10.39
CA ILE A 110 22.54 -10.68 9.34
C ILE A 110 23.17 -9.60 8.47
N ILE A 111 23.78 -8.57 9.07
CA ILE A 111 24.46 -7.48 8.35
C ILE A 111 25.59 -8.04 7.47
N MET A 112 26.42 -8.91 8.00
CA MET A 112 27.55 -9.50 7.27
C MET A 112 27.10 -10.42 6.13
N ASP A 113 26.04 -11.21 6.34
CA ASP A 113 25.48 -12.05 5.28
C ASP A 113 24.86 -11.20 4.15
N ILE A 114 24.19 -10.07 4.49
CA ILE A 114 23.68 -9.11 3.49
C ILE A 114 24.85 -8.52 2.69
N LYS A 115 25.88 -8.00 3.34
CA LYS A 115 27.07 -7.45 2.69
C LYS A 115 27.69 -8.47 1.75
N LYS A 116 27.99 -9.68 2.24
CA LYS A 116 28.60 -10.76 1.44
C LYS A 116 27.76 -11.14 0.23
N ALA A 117 26.43 -11.14 0.34
CA ALA A 117 25.55 -11.41 -0.78
C ALA A 117 25.63 -10.30 -1.83
N LEU A 118 25.48 -9.05 -1.40
CA LEU A 118 25.46 -7.88 -2.29
C LEU A 118 26.82 -7.65 -2.98
N ASP A 119 27.94 -7.81 -2.27
CA ASP A 119 29.29 -7.70 -2.82
C ASP A 119 29.57 -8.81 -3.87
N GLY A 120 28.92 -9.97 -3.71
CA GLY A 120 28.93 -11.03 -4.73
C GLY A 120 27.92 -10.82 -5.86
N GLY A 121 27.19 -9.70 -5.90
CA GLY A 121 26.15 -9.42 -6.90
C GLY A 121 24.95 -10.37 -6.80
N ARG A 122 24.68 -10.96 -5.64
CA ARG A 122 23.66 -11.99 -5.43
C ARG A 122 22.47 -11.46 -4.63
N HIS A 123 21.32 -12.04 -4.90
CA HIS A 123 20.15 -11.87 -4.03
C HIS A 123 20.34 -12.59 -2.69
N ILE A 124 19.73 -12.03 -1.65
CA ILE A 124 19.63 -12.70 -0.36
C ILE A 124 18.19 -12.72 0.13
N VAL A 125 17.73 -13.90 0.56
CA VAL A 125 16.40 -14.15 1.10
C VAL A 125 16.54 -14.48 2.57
N ILE A 126 15.97 -13.65 3.44
CA ILE A 126 16.12 -13.75 4.89
C ILE A 126 14.75 -13.91 5.55
N GLU A 127 14.57 -15.04 6.26
CA GLU A 127 13.58 -15.09 7.33
C GLU A 127 14.25 -14.74 8.65
N SER A 128 13.73 -13.71 9.32
CA SER A 128 14.28 -13.26 10.58
C SER A 128 13.14 -13.02 11.57
N GLY A 129 13.16 -13.71 12.68
CA GLY A 129 12.12 -13.68 13.69
C GLY A 129 11.82 -12.28 14.22
N THR A 130 10.71 -12.13 14.96
CA THR A 130 10.37 -10.87 15.61
C THR A 130 11.49 -10.42 16.55
N GLY A 131 11.78 -9.13 16.59
CA GLY A 131 12.80 -8.56 17.48
C GLY A 131 14.22 -8.50 16.93
N THR A 132 14.49 -9.10 15.77
CA THR A 132 15.82 -9.03 15.13
C THR A 132 16.17 -7.65 14.59
N GLY A 133 15.21 -6.70 14.53
CA GLY A 133 15.43 -5.36 13.99
C GLY A 133 15.61 -5.35 12.46
N LYS A 134 14.74 -6.07 11.74
CA LYS A 134 14.78 -6.22 10.28
C LYS A 134 15.12 -4.94 9.53
N THR A 135 14.43 -3.85 9.86
CA THR A 135 14.61 -2.56 9.17
C THR A 135 16.03 -2.04 9.30
N ILE A 136 16.55 -1.97 10.53
CA ILE A 136 17.89 -1.42 10.75
C ILE A 136 19.00 -2.33 10.22
N VAL A 137 18.90 -3.67 10.35
CA VAL A 137 19.95 -4.57 9.85
C VAL A 137 19.99 -4.60 8.32
N SER A 138 18.83 -4.50 7.64
CA SER A 138 18.80 -4.41 6.18
C SER A 138 19.35 -3.08 5.65
N LEU A 139 19.04 -1.97 6.35
CA LEU A 139 19.63 -0.67 6.03
C LEU A 139 21.15 -0.68 6.28
N ALA A 140 21.60 -1.15 7.44
CA ALA A 140 23.02 -1.17 7.78
C ALA A 140 23.86 -2.00 6.80
N GLY A 141 23.39 -3.20 6.44
CA GLY A 141 24.07 -4.04 5.46
C GLY A 141 23.97 -3.52 4.02
N GLY A 142 22.80 -2.99 3.65
CA GLY A 142 22.56 -2.48 2.29
C GLY A 142 23.21 -1.13 1.98
N LEU A 143 23.19 -0.19 2.94
CA LEU A 143 23.71 1.17 2.74
C LEU A 143 25.22 1.20 2.53
N GLU A 144 25.97 0.36 3.23
CA GLU A 144 27.42 0.30 3.05
C GLU A 144 27.75 -0.11 1.61
N HIS A 145 27.13 -1.19 1.14
CA HIS A 145 27.29 -1.64 -0.27
C HIS A 145 26.83 -0.55 -1.26
N ALA A 146 25.65 0.06 -1.02
CA ALA A 146 25.10 1.07 -1.91
C ALA A 146 26.00 2.28 -2.04
N LYS A 147 26.56 2.79 -0.94
CA LYS A 147 27.51 3.94 -0.95
C LYS A 147 28.81 3.61 -1.63
N GLN A 148 29.37 2.42 -1.43
CA GLN A 148 30.62 2.00 -2.07
C GLN A 148 30.48 1.86 -3.58
N HIS A 149 29.28 1.49 -4.09
CA HIS A 149 29.02 1.25 -5.52
C HIS A 149 28.16 2.32 -6.18
N GLY A 150 27.93 3.46 -5.53
CA GLY A 150 27.13 4.56 -6.08
C GLY A 150 25.67 4.18 -6.38
N LYS A 151 25.11 3.19 -5.66
CA LYS A 151 23.74 2.72 -5.84
C LYS A 151 22.76 3.55 -5.04
N LYS A 152 21.57 3.75 -5.60
CA LYS A 152 20.41 4.28 -4.89
C LYS A 152 19.64 3.15 -4.22
N VAL A 153 19.26 3.32 -2.95
CA VAL A 153 18.48 2.33 -2.23
C VAL A 153 17.00 2.61 -2.43
N VAL A 154 16.27 1.64 -2.96
CA VAL A 154 14.80 1.63 -2.99
C VAL A 154 14.31 0.64 -1.96
N TYR A 155 13.71 1.16 -0.89
CA TYR A 155 13.17 0.37 0.20
C TYR A 155 11.66 0.17 -0.01
N LEU A 156 11.26 -1.03 -0.38
CA LEU A 156 9.89 -1.37 -0.70
C LEU A 156 9.13 -1.82 0.55
N THR A 157 7.98 -1.19 0.78
CA THR A 157 7.10 -1.48 1.93
C THR A 157 5.69 -1.79 1.48
N ARG A 158 4.93 -2.48 2.32
CA ARG A 158 3.50 -2.72 2.08
C ARG A 158 2.63 -1.56 2.57
N THR A 159 3.02 -0.91 3.67
CA THR A 159 2.23 0.13 4.34
C THR A 159 3.04 1.41 4.56
N ILE A 160 2.35 2.54 4.68
CA ILE A 160 2.97 3.84 4.99
C ILE A 160 3.67 3.80 6.37
N SER A 161 3.05 3.13 7.35
CA SER A 161 3.63 2.96 8.68
C SER A 161 5.00 2.27 8.67
N GLN A 162 5.20 1.29 7.77
CA GLN A 162 6.53 0.69 7.57
C GLN A 162 7.53 1.68 6.95
N SER A 163 7.09 2.50 6.00
CA SER A 163 7.93 3.57 5.44
C SER A 163 8.35 4.58 6.52
N ASP A 164 7.43 4.95 7.39
CA ASP A 164 7.72 5.88 8.51
C ASP A 164 8.72 5.27 9.50
N GLN A 165 8.68 3.95 9.73
CA GLN A 165 9.70 3.25 10.51
C GLN A 165 11.08 3.31 9.84
N VAL A 166 11.15 3.14 8.52
CA VAL A 166 12.42 3.31 7.77
C VAL A 166 12.97 4.73 7.97
N MET A 167 12.13 5.75 7.89
CA MET A 167 12.55 7.14 8.10
C MET A 167 13.10 7.38 9.51
N LYS A 168 12.52 6.75 10.56
CA LYS A 168 13.06 6.80 11.92
C LYS A 168 14.45 6.18 12.01
N GLU A 169 14.67 5.02 11.40
CA GLU A 169 15.98 4.38 11.39
C GLU A 169 17.00 5.19 10.59
N LEU A 170 16.63 5.78 9.46
CA LEU A 170 17.51 6.68 8.70
C LEU A 170 17.90 7.91 9.52
N LYS A 171 16.97 8.47 10.29
CA LYS A 171 17.27 9.57 11.23
C LYS A 171 18.27 9.17 12.30
N ALA A 172 18.22 7.93 12.81
CA ALA A 172 19.20 7.41 13.74
C ALA A 172 20.59 7.23 13.06
N ILE A 173 20.60 6.66 11.84
CA ILE A 173 21.82 6.49 11.06
C ILE A 173 22.47 7.84 10.71
N SER A 174 21.68 8.88 10.42
CA SER A 174 22.19 10.21 10.05
C SER A 174 23.01 10.87 11.14
N LYS A 175 22.87 10.44 12.40
CA LYS A 175 23.68 10.92 13.53
C LYS A 175 25.13 10.40 13.53
N ILE A 176 25.40 9.30 12.78
CA ILE A 176 26.74 8.69 12.68
C ILE A 176 27.32 8.75 11.28
N LYS A 177 26.51 8.72 10.25
CA LYS A 177 26.93 8.76 8.84
C LYS A 177 26.01 9.65 8.02
N PRO A 178 26.56 10.48 7.10
CA PRO A 178 25.72 11.30 6.24
C PRO A 178 24.88 10.43 5.32
N ILE A 179 23.58 10.56 5.47
CA ILE A 179 22.56 9.84 4.69
C ILE A 179 21.33 10.73 4.52
N SER A 180 20.58 10.50 3.47
CA SER A 180 19.31 11.18 3.21
C SER A 180 18.24 10.19 2.77
N GLY A 181 16.99 10.48 3.14
CA GLY A 181 15.86 9.61 2.82
C GLY A 181 14.58 10.38 2.55
N ILE A 182 13.73 9.82 1.69
CA ILE A 182 12.41 10.36 1.38
C ILE A 182 11.39 9.24 1.18
N THR A 183 10.15 9.47 1.63
CA THR A 183 9.03 8.55 1.43
C THR A 183 8.17 8.99 0.26
N VAL A 184 7.93 8.09 -0.69
CA VAL A 184 7.02 8.30 -1.83
C VAL A 184 5.66 7.65 -1.55
N THR A 185 4.60 8.39 -1.83
CA THR A 185 3.22 7.93 -1.68
C THR A 185 2.41 8.25 -2.93
N GLY A 186 1.33 7.49 -3.14
CA GLY A 186 0.43 7.72 -4.26
C GLY A 186 -0.25 9.11 -4.19
N ARG A 187 -0.61 9.62 -5.37
CA ARG A 187 -1.25 10.94 -5.55
C ARG A 187 -2.53 11.09 -4.73
N ASN A 188 -3.34 10.04 -4.64
CA ASN A 188 -4.59 10.02 -3.87
C ASN A 188 -4.39 10.22 -2.35
N LYS A 189 -3.21 9.93 -1.82
CA LYS A 189 -2.87 10.13 -0.40
C LYS A 189 -2.30 11.52 -0.11
N SER A 190 -1.67 12.14 -1.10
CA SER A 190 -0.90 13.38 -0.93
C SER A 190 -1.52 14.62 -1.59
N CYS A 191 -2.56 14.51 -2.44
CA CYS A 191 -3.10 15.65 -3.15
C CYS A 191 -3.93 16.58 -2.25
N PRO A 192 -3.53 17.84 -2.02
CA PRO A 192 -4.29 18.75 -1.15
C PRO A 192 -5.69 19.11 -1.64
N LEU A 193 -5.95 18.96 -2.95
CA LEU A 193 -7.25 19.27 -3.57
C LEU A 193 -8.28 18.15 -3.38
N PHE A 194 -7.80 16.90 -3.27
CA PHE A 194 -8.63 15.67 -3.23
C PHE A 194 -8.43 14.85 -1.96
N LYS A 195 -7.70 15.38 -0.99
CA LYS A 195 -7.52 14.79 0.34
C LYS A 195 -8.72 15.18 1.21
N GLY A 196 -9.74 14.33 1.25
CA GLY A 196 -10.94 14.58 2.05
C GLY A 196 -11.80 13.33 2.18
N GLU A 197 -12.66 13.31 3.22
CA GLU A 197 -13.49 12.13 3.56
C GLU A 197 -14.59 11.84 2.53
N ASP A 198 -14.94 12.82 1.69
CA ASP A 198 -16.11 12.76 0.81
C ASP A 198 -15.76 12.63 -0.68
N ILE A 199 -14.46 12.52 -1.04
CA ILE A 199 -14.03 12.48 -2.44
C ILE A 199 -13.31 11.17 -2.71
N ASP A 200 -14.07 10.14 -3.10
CA ASP A 200 -13.52 8.86 -3.55
C ASP A 200 -13.29 8.91 -5.07
N VAL A 201 -12.15 9.48 -5.48
CA VAL A 201 -11.73 9.51 -6.88
C VAL A 201 -10.77 8.34 -7.13
N PRO A 202 -11.07 7.45 -8.08
CA PRO A 202 -10.14 6.39 -8.47
C PRO A 202 -8.75 6.94 -8.84
N PRO A 203 -7.65 6.24 -8.51
CA PRO A 203 -6.29 6.74 -8.69
C PRO A 203 -5.92 7.11 -10.13
N ASN A 204 -6.41 6.36 -11.12
CA ASN A 204 -6.23 6.63 -12.54
C ASN A 204 -6.94 7.92 -12.98
N VAL A 205 -8.19 8.12 -12.55
CA VAL A 205 -8.95 9.34 -12.81
C VAL A 205 -8.28 10.56 -12.18
N LEU A 206 -7.86 10.46 -10.92
CA LEU A 206 -7.11 11.51 -10.25
C LEU A 206 -5.81 11.85 -10.99
N SER A 207 -5.20 10.85 -11.62
CA SER A 207 -4.00 11.03 -12.45
C SER A 207 -4.29 11.92 -13.64
N LEU A 208 -5.33 11.59 -14.41
CA LEU A 208 -5.76 12.36 -15.59
C LEU A 208 -6.16 13.80 -15.24
N MET A 209 -7.00 13.96 -14.21
CA MET A 209 -7.40 15.30 -13.70
C MET A 209 -6.19 16.14 -13.27
N CYS A 210 -5.21 15.51 -12.63
CA CYS A 210 -4.00 16.21 -12.20
C CYS A 210 -3.15 16.63 -13.41
N GLU A 211 -2.98 15.77 -14.41
CA GLU A 211 -2.19 16.08 -15.60
C GLU A 211 -2.82 17.18 -16.43
N GLU A 212 -4.12 17.18 -16.58
CA GLU A 212 -4.85 18.25 -17.25
C GLU A 212 -4.68 19.60 -16.53
N ARG A 213 -4.85 19.64 -15.20
CA ARG A 213 -4.61 20.85 -14.39
C ARG A 213 -3.16 21.33 -14.47
N LYS A 214 -2.19 20.43 -14.48
CA LYS A 214 -0.78 20.78 -14.71
C LYS A 214 -0.56 21.35 -16.10
N GLY A 215 -1.17 20.76 -17.12
CA GLY A 215 -1.13 21.28 -18.48
C GLY A 215 -1.70 22.71 -18.59
N ARG A 216 -2.82 22.98 -17.91
CA ARG A 216 -3.39 24.35 -17.82
C ARG A 216 -2.43 25.32 -17.13
N SER A 217 -1.83 24.91 -16.00
CA SER A 217 -0.79 25.70 -15.31
C SER A 217 0.37 26.05 -16.24
N GLN A 218 0.89 25.07 -16.97
CA GLN A 218 2.02 25.26 -17.90
C GLN A 218 1.69 26.19 -19.07
N ARG A 219 0.44 26.18 -19.52
CA ARG A 219 -0.07 27.08 -20.58
C ARG A 219 -0.51 28.46 -20.06
N GLY A 220 -0.46 28.69 -18.74
CA GLY A 220 -0.96 29.93 -18.12
C GLY A 220 -2.48 30.10 -18.23
N SER A 221 -3.22 29.02 -18.42
CA SER A 221 -4.67 29.03 -18.58
C SER A 221 -5.39 28.98 -17.23
N SER A 222 -6.62 29.48 -17.17
CA SER A 222 -7.48 29.41 -15.98
C SER A 222 -7.74 27.93 -15.59
N GLY A 223 -7.91 27.65 -14.29
CA GLY A 223 -8.19 26.29 -13.80
C GLY A 223 -6.94 25.41 -13.64
N GLY A 224 -5.74 25.98 -13.68
CA GLY A 224 -4.48 25.30 -13.35
C GLY A 224 -4.39 24.87 -11.88
N CYS A 225 -3.32 24.18 -11.52
CA CYS A 225 -3.08 23.71 -10.16
C CYS A 225 -2.12 24.63 -9.40
N ARG A 226 -2.63 25.49 -8.52
CA ARG A 226 -1.82 26.42 -7.70
C ARG A 226 -0.72 25.72 -6.88
N TYR A 227 -0.99 24.51 -6.37
CA TYR A 227 0.01 23.75 -5.62
C TYR A 227 1.16 23.28 -6.50
N PHE A 228 0.87 22.87 -7.74
CA PHE A 228 1.88 22.52 -8.73
C PHE A 228 2.77 23.71 -9.08
N ASP A 229 2.18 24.88 -9.35
CA ASP A 229 2.90 26.08 -9.73
C ASP A 229 3.88 26.54 -8.63
N ARG A 230 3.46 26.41 -7.37
CA ARG A 230 4.29 26.80 -6.22
C ARG A 230 5.42 25.82 -5.91
N THR A 231 5.28 24.54 -6.28
CA THR A 231 6.20 23.48 -5.86
C THR A 231 7.66 23.77 -6.21
N ARG A 232 7.94 24.17 -7.46
CA ARG A 232 9.33 24.42 -7.90
C ARG A 232 9.97 25.61 -7.17
N VAL A 233 9.16 26.59 -6.78
CA VAL A 233 9.64 27.81 -6.10
C VAL A 233 10.15 27.52 -4.70
N VAL A 234 9.55 26.53 -4.03
CA VAL A 234 9.87 26.19 -2.63
C VAL A 234 10.57 24.82 -2.49
N LEU A 235 11.04 24.25 -3.60
CA LEU A 235 11.58 22.89 -3.63
C LEU A 235 12.81 22.74 -2.73
N ASP A 236 13.70 23.73 -2.71
CA ASP A 236 14.92 23.71 -1.88
C ASP A 236 14.57 23.74 -0.38
N ASN A 237 13.51 24.44 0.02
CA ASN A 237 13.04 24.45 1.40
C ASN A 237 12.52 23.08 1.80
N ILE A 238 11.79 22.41 0.89
CA ILE A 238 11.26 21.06 1.13
C ILE A 238 12.41 20.05 1.20
N ALA A 239 13.42 20.17 0.32
CA ALA A 239 14.60 19.33 0.33
C ALA A 239 15.39 19.45 1.63
N SER A 240 15.66 20.68 2.09
CA SER A 240 16.37 20.96 3.36
C SER A 240 15.59 20.39 4.55
N PHE A 241 14.28 20.66 4.63
CA PHE A 241 13.43 20.11 5.68
C PHE A 241 13.48 18.59 5.72
N SER A 242 13.40 17.93 4.55
CA SER A 242 13.42 16.47 4.46
C SER A 242 14.77 15.87 4.88
N LYS A 243 15.88 16.49 4.48
CA LYS A 243 17.25 16.04 4.81
C LYS A 243 17.57 16.20 6.30
N GLU A 244 17.06 17.26 6.93
CA GLU A 244 17.35 17.57 8.34
C GLU A 244 16.43 16.78 9.31
N ASN A 245 15.16 16.58 8.96
CA ASN A 245 14.17 16.09 9.90
C ASN A 245 13.78 14.62 9.71
N PHE A 246 14.00 14.04 8.51
CA PHE A 246 13.53 12.69 8.15
C PHE A 246 12.02 12.52 8.44
N PRO A 247 11.16 13.40 7.91
CA PRO A 247 9.76 13.43 8.27
C PRO A 247 9.03 12.16 7.83
N THR A 248 7.99 11.80 8.57
CA THR A 248 6.99 10.83 8.10
C THR A 248 6.31 11.37 6.83
N SER A 249 5.64 10.48 6.09
CA SER A 249 4.92 10.91 4.88
C SER A 249 3.90 12.00 5.17
N GLU A 250 3.17 11.90 6.30
CA GLU A 250 2.15 12.87 6.68
C GLU A 250 2.76 14.23 7.10
N GLU A 251 3.88 14.22 7.83
CA GLU A 251 4.58 15.45 8.22
C GLU A 251 5.11 16.19 6.99
N LEU A 252 5.68 15.46 6.03
CA LEU A 252 6.15 16.06 4.78
C LEU A 252 4.99 16.63 3.95
N ASP A 253 3.85 15.92 3.86
CA ASP A 253 2.65 16.40 3.18
C ASP A 253 2.14 17.70 3.83
N LYS A 254 2.03 17.74 5.15
CA LYS A 254 1.61 18.96 5.90
C LYS A 254 2.58 20.12 5.70
N TYR A 255 3.89 19.85 5.67
CA TYR A 255 4.89 20.88 5.42
C TYR A 255 4.76 21.48 4.02
N CYS A 256 4.61 20.64 2.99
CA CYS A 256 4.37 21.07 1.62
C CYS A 256 3.07 21.88 1.49
N GLU A 257 1.98 21.39 2.10
CA GLU A 257 0.69 22.08 2.13
C GLU A 257 0.80 23.47 2.78
N GLY A 258 1.55 23.57 3.88
CA GLY A 258 1.84 24.84 4.57
C GLY A 258 2.58 25.86 3.68
N LEU A 259 3.43 25.39 2.78
CA LEU A 259 4.12 26.21 1.78
C LEU A 259 3.28 26.47 0.51
N GLY A 260 2.07 25.90 0.43
CA GLY A 260 1.22 25.94 -0.76
C GLY A 260 1.74 25.09 -1.93
N ALA A 261 2.60 24.12 -1.67
CA ALA A 261 3.21 23.23 -2.67
C ALA A 261 2.48 21.88 -2.77
N CYS A 262 2.59 21.23 -3.94
CA CYS A 262 2.08 19.87 -4.12
C CYS A 262 3.04 18.85 -3.51
N PRO A 263 2.63 18.10 -2.47
CA PRO A 263 3.50 17.10 -1.83
C PRO A 263 3.92 15.98 -2.79
N TYR A 264 2.99 15.51 -3.63
CA TYR A 264 3.27 14.47 -4.63
C TYR A 264 4.35 14.89 -5.63
N GLU A 265 4.24 16.08 -6.22
CA GLU A 265 5.23 16.58 -7.19
C GLU A 265 6.56 16.92 -6.52
N ALA A 266 6.53 17.45 -5.28
CA ALA A 266 7.76 17.70 -4.52
C ALA A 266 8.53 16.41 -4.27
N LYS A 267 7.88 15.37 -3.74
CA LYS A 267 8.49 14.04 -3.53
C LYS A 267 9.06 13.48 -4.83
N LYS A 268 8.29 13.57 -5.92
CA LYS A 268 8.69 13.11 -7.26
C LYS A 268 9.96 13.80 -7.77
N LEU A 269 10.04 15.12 -7.67
CA LEU A 269 11.19 15.91 -8.12
C LEU A 269 12.45 15.67 -7.27
N LEU A 270 12.25 15.41 -5.98
CA LEU A 270 13.33 15.25 -5.01
C LEU A 270 13.95 13.85 -4.97
N MET A 271 13.26 12.80 -5.43
CA MET A 271 13.76 11.41 -5.35
C MET A 271 15.20 11.24 -5.85
N LYS A 272 15.58 11.94 -6.91
CA LYS A 272 16.94 11.88 -7.48
C LYS A 272 18.03 12.38 -6.54
N GLU A 273 17.71 13.21 -5.55
CA GLU A 273 18.66 13.83 -4.62
C GLU A 273 18.89 13.02 -3.35
N PHE A 274 18.04 12.01 -3.08
CA PHE A 274 18.07 11.25 -1.86
C PHE A 274 18.75 9.89 -2.04
N ASP A 275 19.47 9.44 -1.03
CA ASP A 275 20.17 8.15 -1.02
C ASP A 275 19.22 6.97 -0.91
N VAL A 276 18.17 7.14 -0.09
CA VAL A 276 17.15 6.13 0.18
C VAL A 276 15.78 6.67 -0.19
N VAL A 277 15.05 5.94 -1.01
CA VAL A 277 13.66 6.22 -1.35
C VAL A 277 12.80 5.07 -0.87
N THR A 278 11.87 5.34 0.06
CA THR A 278 10.89 4.33 0.44
C THR A 278 9.64 4.45 -0.43
N ALA A 279 9.13 3.32 -0.91
CA ALA A 279 7.98 3.29 -1.81
C ALA A 279 7.14 2.03 -1.61
N PRO A 280 5.81 2.08 -1.87
CA PRO A 280 4.97 0.89 -1.98
C PRO A 280 5.42 -0.03 -3.12
N TYR A 281 5.14 -1.34 -2.99
CA TYR A 281 5.49 -2.36 -4.00
C TYR A 281 5.02 -2.02 -5.41
N ILE A 282 3.88 -1.33 -5.56
CA ILE A 282 3.31 -0.94 -6.85
C ILE A 282 4.28 -0.16 -7.73
N HIS A 283 5.22 0.61 -7.12
CA HIS A 283 6.20 1.40 -7.87
C HIS A 283 7.23 0.53 -8.62
N ILE A 284 7.33 -0.74 -8.27
CA ILE A 284 8.19 -1.70 -8.97
C ILE A 284 7.37 -2.77 -9.71
N LEU A 285 6.17 -3.10 -9.22
CA LEU A 285 5.35 -4.14 -9.82
C LEU A 285 4.65 -3.66 -11.10
N SER A 286 4.04 -2.48 -11.11
CA SER A 286 3.40 -1.93 -12.29
C SER A 286 4.43 -1.37 -13.27
N GLU A 287 4.40 -1.79 -14.53
CA GLU A 287 5.36 -1.37 -15.55
C GLU A 287 5.32 0.12 -15.83
N ASP A 288 4.13 0.69 -15.99
CA ASP A 288 3.93 2.12 -16.26
C ASP A 288 4.39 2.99 -15.08
N ILE A 289 4.04 2.58 -13.85
CA ILE A 289 4.46 3.30 -12.64
C ILE A 289 5.96 3.18 -12.46
N ARG A 290 6.54 1.98 -12.68
CA ARG A 290 7.96 1.69 -12.56
C ARG A 290 8.79 2.55 -13.50
N SER A 291 8.41 2.63 -14.78
CA SER A 291 9.11 3.44 -15.79
C SER A 291 9.19 4.90 -15.36
N ASN A 292 8.07 5.48 -14.93
CA ASN A 292 8.03 6.84 -14.41
C ASN A 292 8.82 6.98 -13.09
N PHE A 293 8.78 6.00 -12.22
CA PHE A 293 9.48 6.01 -10.93
C PHE A 293 11.00 5.99 -11.15
N ILE A 294 11.50 5.09 -12.01
CA ILE A 294 12.92 4.98 -12.36
C ILE A 294 13.43 6.27 -13.05
N ALA A 295 12.64 6.84 -13.96
CA ALA A 295 12.98 8.12 -14.60
C ALA A 295 13.20 9.24 -13.56
N ASN A 296 12.38 9.28 -12.51
CA ASN A 296 12.50 10.28 -11.43
C ASN A 296 13.60 9.93 -10.40
N LEU A 297 14.08 8.69 -10.34
CA LEU A 297 15.24 8.32 -9.53
C LEU A 297 16.57 8.74 -10.17
N GLY A 298 16.60 9.06 -11.44
CA GLY A 298 17.80 9.45 -12.19
C GLY A 298 17.90 8.79 -13.56
N GLY A 299 16.94 7.97 -13.94
CA GLY A 299 16.89 7.25 -15.22
C GLY A 299 17.29 5.78 -15.13
N GLU A 300 17.20 5.06 -16.25
CA GLU A 300 17.43 3.62 -16.33
C GLU A 300 18.88 3.20 -16.01
N GLU A 301 19.84 4.08 -16.24
CA GLU A 301 21.26 3.83 -15.93
C GLU A 301 21.58 3.98 -14.44
N THR A 302 20.64 4.47 -13.63
CA THR A 302 20.88 4.63 -12.19
C THR A 302 20.98 3.26 -11.52
N PRO A 303 22.13 2.90 -10.93
CA PRO A 303 22.27 1.62 -10.27
C PRO A 303 21.40 1.58 -9.00
N LEU A 304 20.56 0.56 -8.90
CA LEU A 304 19.61 0.40 -7.81
C LEU A 304 20.01 -0.76 -6.90
N LEU A 305 19.71 -0.61 -5.62
CA LEU A 305 19.62 -1.69 -4.64
C LEU A 305 18.20 -1.75 -4.11
N LEU A 306 17.50 -2.88 -4.32
CA LEU A 306 16.19 -3.10 -3.72
C LEU A 306 16.35 -3.76 -2.35
N ILE A 307 15.62 -3.22 -1.38
CA ILE A 307 15.34 -3.88 -0.08
C ILE A 307 13.84 -4.06 0.00
N ILE A 308 13.39 -5.31 0.08
CA ILE A 308 11.98 -5.69 0.06
C ILE A 308 11.59 -6.15 1.46
N ASP A 309 10.87 -5.30 2.18
CA ASP A 309 10.35 -5.64 3.50
C ASP A 309 9.04 -6.42 3.39
N GLU A 310 8.77 -7.29 4.35
CA GLU A 310 7.66 -8.23 4.35
C GLU A 310 7.50 -8.94 2.99
N ALA A 311 8.62 -9.41 2.46
CA ALA A 311 8.78 -9.96 1.12
C ALA A 311 7.77 -11.09 0.80
N HIS A 312 7.24 -11.77 1.82
CA HIS A 312 6.19 -12.78 1.64
C HIS A 312 4.92 -12.25 0.97
N ASN A 313 4.68 -10.93 1.00
CA ASN A 313 3.50 -10.31 0.39
C ASN A 313 3.69 -9.93 -1.09
N ILE A 314 4.94 -9.89 -1.58
CA ILE A 314 5.24 -9.35 -2.92
C ILE A 314 4.58 -10.17 -4.04
N VAL A 315 4.51 -11.49 -3.86
CA VAL A 315 3.91 -12.41 -4.84
C VAL A 315 2.41 -12.18 -4.96
N ASP A 316 1.73 -12.04 -3.82
CA ASP A 316 0.29 -11.80 -3.79
C ASP A 316 -0.04 -10.40 -4.30
N ALA A 317 0.76 -9.40 -3.94
CA ALA A 317 0.64 -8.04 -4.48
C ALA A 317 0.84 -8.00 -6.01
N ALA A 318 1.77 -8.79 -6.54
CA ALA A 318 1.98 -8.92 -7.99
C ALA A 318 0.77 -9.56 -8.68
N ARG A 319 0.18 -10.63 -8.10
CA ARG A 319 -1.04 -11.24 -8.64
C ARG A 319 -2.22 -10.27 -8.62
N GLU A 320 -2.40 -9.56 -7.51
CA GLU A 320 -3.49 -8.59 -7.35
C GLU A 320 -3.37 -7.46 -8.37
N GLN A 321 -2.15 -6.98 -8.63
CA GLN A 321 -1.89 -5.92 -9.61
C GLN A 321 -2.30 -6.31 -11.04
N GLU A 322 -2.12 -7.57 -11.42
CA GLU A 322 -2.47 -8.08 -12.76
C GLU A 322 -3.90 -8.58 -12.87
N SER A 323 -4.55 -8.83 -11.74
CA SER A 323 -5.92 -9.31 -11.73
C SER A 323 -6.90 -8.16 -11.92
N PHE A 324 -7.92 -8.35 -12.72
CA PHE A 324 -8.94 -7.35 -12.97
C PHE A 324 -10.32 -7.96 -13.12
N ARG A 325 -11.35 -7.11 -13.12
CA ARG A 325 -12.75 -7.51 -13.24
C ARG A 325 -13.52 -6.55 -14.14
N ILE A 326 -14.54 -7.08 -14.82
CA ILE A 326 -15.52 -6.32 -15.60
C ILE A 326 -16.87 -6.54 -14.95
N THR A 327 -17.41 -5.51 -14.29
CA THR A 327 -18.69 -5.59 -13.57
C THR A 327 -19.85 -5.21 -14.47
N MET A 328 -21.05 -5.70 -14.15
CA MET A 328 -22.28 -5.31 -14.87
C MET A 328 -22.54 -3.81 -14.76
N ARG A 329 -22.24 -3.19 -13.61
CA ARG A 329 -22.33 -1.74 -13.41
C ARG A 329 -21.45 -0.97 -14.39
N MET A 330 -20.18 -1.37 -14.53
CA MET A 330 -19.26 -0.77 -15.53
C MET A 330 -19.84 -0.85 -16.94
N ILE A 331 -20.37 -2.01 -17.33
CA ILE A 331 -20.98 -2.23 -18.63
C ILE A 331 -22.23 -1.36 -18.84
N ASP A 332 -23.14 -1.32 -17.85
CA ASP A 332 -24.37 -0.56 -17.92
C ASP A 332 -24.09 0.95 -18.03
N THR A 333 -23.17 1.47 -17.21
CA THR A 333 -22.76 2.88 -17.26
C THR A 333 -22.07 3.20 -18.59
N ALA A 334 -21.21 2.32 -19.12
CA ALA A 334 -20.58 2.52 -20.43
C ALA A 334 -21.59 2.57 -21.58
N VAL A 335 -22.67 1.76 -21.54
CA VAL A 335 -23.78 1.85 -22.49
C VAL A 335 -24.48 3.21 -22.41
N ASP A 336 -24.75 3.67 -21.18
CA ASP A 336 -25.40 4.98 -20.96
C ASP A 336 -24.51 6.13 -21.47
N GLU A 337 -23.20 6.07 -21.22
CA GLU A 337 -22.24 7.05 -21.76
C GLU A 337 -22.25 7.07 -23.30
N CYS A 338 -22.21 5.90 -23.94
CA CYS A 338 -22.31 5.79 -25.40
C CYS A 338 -23.57 6.46 -25.93
N SER A 339 -24.73 6.28 -25.28
CA SER A 339 -26.01 6.82 -25.73
C SER A 339 -26.02 8.37 -25.77
N THR A 340 -25.15 9.01 -25.00
CA THR A 340 -25.00 10.49 -24.97
C THR A 340 -24.04 11.04 -26.04
N MET A 341 -23.34 10.16 -26.78
CA MET A 341 -22.32 10.54 -27.75
C MET A 341 -22.87 10.50 -29.18
N SER A 342 -22.63 11.53 -29.97
CA SER A 342 -23.09 11.61 -31.36
C SER A 342 -22.31 10.74 -32.33
N ALA A 343 -21.04 10.45 -32.04
CA ALA A 343 -20.15 9.62 -32.86
C ALA A 343 -19.51 8.54 -31.99
N GLN A 344 -19.93 7.29 -32.13
CA GLN A 344 -19.52 6.14 -31.34
C GLN A 344 -19.14 4.92 -32.19
N TRP A 345 -18.58 5.16 -33.38
CA TRP A 345 -18.17 4.12 -34.29
C TRP A 345 -16.86 3.44 -33.88
N VAL A 346 -16.86 2.11 -33.82
CA VAL A 346 -15.69 1.27 -33.52
C VAL A 346 -15.25 0.43 -34.72
N GLY A 347 -16.01 0.49 -35.81
CA GLY A 347 -15.77 -0.18 -37.08
C GLY A 347 -16.75 0.34 -38.11
N GLU A 348 -16.66 -0.16 -39.37
CA GLU A 348 -17.55 0.21 -40.43
C GLU A 348 -19.01 -0.20 -40.11
N GLY A 349 -19.85 0.81 -39.81
CA GLY A 349 -21.27 0.59 -39.49
C GLY A 349 -21.55 -0.02 -38.11
N ILE A 350 -20.55 -0.18 -37.24
CA ILE A 350 -20.68 -0.81 -35.92
C ILE A 350 -20.47 0.23 -34.82
N LYS A 351 -21.43 0.35 -33.94
CA LYS A 351 -21.37 1.24 -32.78
C LYS A 351 -20.77 0.56 -31.57
N ALA A 352 -20.04 1.31 -30.75
CA ALA A 352 -19.51 0.85 -29.44
C ALA A 352 -20.64 0.29 -28.56
N GLU A 353 -21.78 0.99 -28.53
CA GLU A 353 -22.97 0.60 -27.78
C GLU A 353 -23.44 -0.83 -28.12
N ASP A 354 -23.45 -1.19 -29.41
CA ASP A 354 -23.88 -2.50 -29.87
C ASP A 354 -22.92 -3.61 -29.46
N VAL A 355 -21.61 -3.32 -29.51
CA VAL A 355 -20.55 -4.24 -29.02
C VAL A 355 -20.68 -4.47 -27.53
N ILE A 356 -20.81 -3.39 -26.73
CA ILE A 356 -20.93 -3.46 -25.28
C ILE A 356 -22.22 -4.16 -24.84
N LYS A 357 -23.37 -3.91 -25.54
CA LYS A 357 -24.62 -4.62 -25.32
C LYS A 357 -24.52 -6.10 -25.66
N ASN A 358 -23.73 -6.48 -26.66
CA ASN A 358 -23.47 -7.88 -26.94
C ASN A 358 -22.69 -8.56 -25.81
N ILE A 359 -21.62 -7.92 -25.29
CA ILE A 359 -20.87 -8.42 -24.14
C ILE A 359 -21.80 -8.60 -22.93
N ARG A 360 -22.64 -7.61 -22.65
CA ARG A 360 -23.65 -7.67 -21.60
C ARG A 360 -24.58 -8.88 -21.74
N SER A 361 -25.13 -9.09 -22.92
CA SER A 361 -26.05 -10.22 -23.18
C SER A 361 -25.32 -11.56 -23.07
N THR A 362 -24.08 -11.64 -23.51
CA THR A 362 -23.22 -12.83 -23.37
C THR A 362 -23.03 -13.20 -21.90
N ILE A 363 -22.66 -12.23 -21.08
CA ILE A 363 -22.47 -12.46 -19.63
C ILE A 363 -23.74 -12.97 -18.97
N LYS A 364 -24.90 -12.32 -19.23
CA LYS A 364 -26.20 -12.73 -18.71
C LYS A 364 -26.62 -14.10 -19.20
N GLY A 365 -26.37 -14.42 -20.48
CA GLY A 365 -26.65 -15.74 -21.04
C GLY A 365 -25.85 -16.84 -20.33
N ILE A 366 -24.54 -16.63 -20.17
CA ILE A 366 -23.69 -17.60 -19.49
C ILE A 366 -24.10 -17.72 -18.01
N ALA A 367 -24.43 -16.60 -17.34
CA ALA A 367 -24.88 -16.62 -15.94
C ALA A 367 -26.14 -17.47 -15.77
N THR A 368 -27.15 -17.26 -16.65
CA THR A 368 -28.42 -18.00 -16.61
C THR A 368 -28.22 -19.50 -16.89
N GLU A 369 -27.30 -19.84 -17.79
CA GLU A 369 -27.07 -21.24 -18.18
C GLU A 369 -26.16 -22.00 -17.17
N LYS A 370 -25.10 -21.36 -16.65
CA LYS A 370 -24.00 -22.03 -15.94
C LYS A 370 -23.99 -21.79 -14.45
N ILE A 371 -24.57 -20.68 -13.97
CA ILE A 371 -24.68 -20.36 -12.55
C ILE A 371 -26.08 -20.78 -12.07
N GLY A 372 -26.17 -21.96 -11.47
CA GLY A 372 -27.40 -22.50 -10.89
C GLY A 372 -27.40 -22.41 -9.36
N LEU A 373 -28.45 -22.96 -8.74
CA LEU A 373 -28.61 -23.02 -7.27
C LEU A 373 -27.34 -23.54 -6.58
N GLY A 374 -26.73 -22.70 -5.74
CA GLY A 374 -25.54 -23.02 -4.94
C GLY A 374 -24.21 -22.85 -5.64
N LYS A 375 -24.16 -22.43 -6.91
CA LYS A 375 -22.92 -22.09 -7.60
C LYS A 375 -22.81 -20.58 -7.74
N THR A 376 -21.70 -20.01 -7.26
CA THR A 376 -21.41 -18.57 -7.32
C THR A 376 -20.34 -18.22 -8.35
N GLU A 377 -19.72 -19.24 -8.99
CA GLU A 377 -18.67 -19.04 -9.98
C GLU A 377 -18.66 -20.14 -11.05
N TYR A 378 -18.23 -19.77 -12.27
CA TYR A 378 -18.06 -20.66 -13.40
C TYR A 378 -16.78 -20.31 -14.16
N ARG A 379 -15.90 -21.31 -14.41
CA ARG A 379 -14.68 -21.11 -15.20
C ARG A 379 -15.06 -20.94 -16.67
N LEU A 380 -14.64 -19.84 -17.26
CA LEU A 380 -14.92 -19.51 -18.64
C LEU A 380 -13.88 -20.16 -19.58
N PRO A 381 -14.31 -20.55 -20.82
CA PRO A 381 -13.38 -20.71 -21.93
C PRO A 381 -12.59 -19.43 -22.17
N GLN A 382 -11.39 -19.54 -22.75
CA GLN A 382 -10.52 -18.39 -22.99
C GLN A 382 -11.15 -17.36 -23.92
N ASP A 383 -11.94 -17.78 -24.87
CA ASP A 383 -12.60 -16.99 -25.90
C ASP A 383 -14.10 -16.71 -25.62
N ALA A 384 -14.52 -16.83 -24.36
CA ALA A 384 -15.94 -16.74 -23.96
C ALA A 384 -16.60 -15.38 -24.29
N VAL A 385 -15.84 -14.32 -24.37
CA VAL A 385 -16.30 -12.98 -24.75
C VAL A 385 -16.04 -12.71 -26.22
N GLU A 386 -14.92 -13.17 -26.72
CA GLU A 386 -14.43 -12.96 -28.08
C GLU A 386 -15.30 -13.69 -29.13
N SER A 387 -15.57 -14.98 -28.91
CA SER A 387 -16.33 -15.81 -29.86
C SER A 387 -17.73 -15.26 -30.19
N PRO A 388 -18.54 -14.80 -29.21
CA PRO A 388 -19.84 -14.17 -29.53
C PRO A 388 -19.72 -12.86 -30.31
N LEU A 389 -18.67 -12.05 -30.07
CA LEU A 389 -18.40 -10.83 -30.83
C LEU A 389 -18.03 -11.14 -32.28
N ILE A 390 -17.12 -12.09 -32.48
CA ILE A 390 -16.69 -12.56 -33.80
C ILE A 390 -17.91 -13.09 -34.59
N THR A 391 -18.73 -13.93 -33.96
CA THR A 391 -19.91 -14.53 -34.62
C THR A 391 -20.95 -13.50 -34.98
N LYS A 392 -21.23 -12.53 -34.11
CA LYS A 392 -22.31 -11.56 -34.33
C LYS A 392 -21.95 -10.48 -35.34
N PHE A 393 -20.71 -9.96 -35.28
CA PHE A 393 -20.29 -8.80 -36.04
C PHE A 393 -19.38 -9.14 -37.22
N GLY A 394 -19.01 -10.42 -37.40
CA GLY A 394 -18.10 -10.84 -38.46
C GLY A 394 -16.64 -10.41 -38.26
N PHE A 395 -16.24 -10.08 -37.03
CA PHE A 395 -14.88 -9.68 -36.73
C PHE A 395 -13.89 -10.82 -36.94
N GLN A 396 -12.63 -10.45 -37.19
CA GLN A 396 -11.49 -11.36 -37.03
C GLN A 396 -10.85 -11.09 -35.65
N LYS A 397 -10.09 -12.05 -35.10
CA LYS A 397 -9.44 -11.89 -33.80
C LYS A 397 -8.56 -10.63 -33.73
N LYS A 398 -7.89 -10.28 -34.84
CA LYS A 398 -7.07 -9.04 -34.93
C LYS A 398 -7.88 -7.74 -34.85
N ASP A 399 -9.17 -7.78 -35.25
CA ASP A 399 -10.00 -6.58 -35.26
C ASP A 399 -10.42 -6.20 -33.81
N LEU A 400 -10.44 -7.18 -32.89
CA LEU A 400 -10.84 -6.96 -31.50
C LEU A 400 -9.91 -5.98 -30.79
N GLU A 401 -8.62 -5.98 -31.11
CA GLU A 401 -7.66 -5.01 -30.55
C GLU A 401 -8.02 -3.59 -31.00
N HIS A 402 -8.30 -3.39 -32.31
CA HIS A 402 -8.73 -2.09 -32.84
C HIS A 402 -10.05 -1.62 -32.21
N ILE A 403 -10.96 -2.55 -31.93
CA ILE A 403 -12.27 -2.25 -31.33
C ILE A 403 -12.06 -1.79 -29.89
N THR A 404 -11.21 -2.49 -29.12
CA THR A 404 -10.92 -2.08 -27.73
C THR A 404 -10.22 -0.73 -27.69
N ASP A 405 -9.28 -0.47 -28.60
CA ASP A 405 -8.61 0.84 -28.71
C ASP A 405 -9.61 1.94 -29.11
N ALA A 406 -10.55 1.66 -30.01
CA ALA A 406 -11.61 2.61 -30.35
C ALA A 406 -12.54 2.91 -29.17
N ILE A 407 -12.87 1.92 -28.33
CA ILE A 407 -13.64 2.11 -27.09
C ILE A 407 -12.85 2.97 -26.10
N ILE A 408 -11.55 2.73 -25.92
CA ILE A 408 -10.67 3.54 -25.07
C ILE A 408 -10.68 4.99 -25.54
N ASN A 409 -10.45 5.24 -26.85
CA ASN A 409 -10.44 6.58 -27.43
C ASN A 409 -11.82 7.31 -27.30
N LEU A 410 -12.93 6.55 -27.34
CA LEU A 410 -14.26 7.09 -27.06
C LEU A 410 -14.37 7.55 -25.60
N GLY A 411 -13.91 6.73 -24.67
CA GLY A 411 -13.86 7.04 -23.24
C GLY A 411 -12.99 8.27 -22.94
N GLU A 412 -11.82 8.41 -23.58
CA GLU A 412 -10.96 9.60 -23.46
C GLU A 412 -11.69 10.88 -23.91
N ARG A 413 -12.34 10.85 -25.07
CA ARG A 413 -13.16 11.98 -25.55
C ARG A 413 -14.32 12.31 -24.60
N ARG A 414 -14.89 11.30 -23.95
CA ARG A 414 -15.91 11.52 -22.94
C ARG A 414 -15.33 12.23 -21.72
N MET A 415 -14.16 11.80 -21.23
CA MET A 415 -13.46 12.46 -20.11
C MET A 415 -13.11 13.91 -20.43
N ASP A 416 -12.59 14.20 -21.64
CA ASP A 416 -12.29 15.56 -22.08
C ASP A 416 -13.54 16.45 -22.06
N SER A 417 -14.67 15.95 -22.57
CA SER A 417 -15.94 16.68 -22.56
C SER A 417 -16.46 16.95 -21.14
N LEU A 418 -16.25 16.02 -20.19
CA LEU A 418 -16.62 16.21 -18.78
C LEU A 418 -15.71 17.26 -18.09
N LEU A 419 -14.40 17.20 -18.37
CA LEU A 419 -13.43 18.19 -17.89
C LEU A 419 -13.74 19.63 -18.37
N GLU A 420 -14.12 19.80 -19.63
CA GLU A 420 -14.53 21.09 -20.20
C GLU A 420 -15.74 21.69 -19.47
N LYS A 421 -16.67 20.84 -19.03
CA LYS A 421 -17.87 21.23 -18.28
C LYS A 421 -17.61 21.46 -16.80
N GLY A 422 -16.41 21.13 -16.30
CA GLY A 422 -16.05 21.23 -14.88
C GLY A 422 -16.59 20.08 -14.03
N ASP A 423 -17.07 19.00 -14.65
CA ASP A 423 -17.56 17.81 -14.00
C ASP A 423 -16.43 16.85 -13.64
N ASN A 424 -16.71 15.88 -12.76
CA ASN A 424 -15.77 14.79 -12.45
C ASN A 424 -15.51 13.96 -13.72
N SER A 425 -14.26 13.89 -14.13
CA SER A 425 -13.81 13.28 -15.38
C SER A 425 -13.64 11.77 -15.30
N VAL A 426 -14.63 11.06 -14.77
CA VAL A 426 -14.66 9.58 -14.78
C VAL A 426 -15.45 9.12 -15.98
N SER A 427 -14.89 8.19 -16.77
CA SER A 427 -15.62 7.50 -17.83
C SER A 427 -15.50 5.99 -17.62
N GLU A 428 -16.61 5.34 -17.33
CA GLU A 428 -16.68 3.87 -17.25
C GLU A 428 -16.45 3.23 -18.62
N LEU A 429 -16.70 3.97 -19.70
CA LEU A 429 -16.39 3.55 -21.06
C LEU A 429 -14.88 3.40 -21.28
N TYR A 430 -14.08 4.34 -20.72
CA TYR A 430 -12.62 4.24 -20.73
C TYR A 430 -12.13 3.03 -19.95
N GLU A 431 -12.61 2.88 -18.71
CA GLU A 431 -12.24 1.76 -17.83
C GLU A 431 -12.63 0.42 -18.43
N LEU A 432 -13.81 0.33 -19.03
CA LEU A 432 -14.27 -0.87 -19.73
C LEU A 432 -13.37 -1.19 -20.94
N GLY A 433 -12.97 -0.17 -21.71
CA GLY A 433 -12.06 -0.35 -22.84
C GLY A 433 -10.71 -0.94 -22.41
N ILE A 434 -10.11 -0.39 -21.35
CA ILE A 434 -8.87 -0.92 -20.77
C ILE A 434 -9.07 -2.35 -20.25
N ALA A 435 -10.15 -2.62 -19.52
CA ALA A 435 -10.44 -3.95 -18.99
C ALA A 435 -10.66 -4.99 -20.11
N LEU A 436 -11.34 -4.61 -21.20
CA LEU A 436 -11.52 -5.47 -22.37
C LEU A 436 -10.18 -5.72 -23.08
N LYS A 437 -9.35 -4.71 -23.26
CA LYS A 437 -8.01 -4.88 -23.84
C LYS A 437 -7.19 -5.87 -23.02
N ASN A 438 -7.16 -5.70 -21.70
CA ASN A 438 -6.48 -6.62 -20.79
C ASN A 438 -7.08 -8.04 -20.84
N TRP A 439 -8.41 -8.15 -21.00
CA TRP A 439 -9.08 -9.44 -21.18
C TRP A 439 -8.60 -10.18 -22.42
N MET A 440 -8.41 -9.48 -23.56
CA MET A 440 -7.97 -10.08 -24.82
C MET A 440 -6.53 -10.61 -24.75
N VAL A 441 -5.66 -9.95 -23.99
CA VAL A 441 -4.24 -10.38 -23.86
C VAL A 441 -4.00 -11.36 -22.72
N SER A 442 -5.00 -11.60 -21.85
CA SER A 442 -4.89 -12.50 -20.70
C SER A 442 -5.22 -13.96 -21.03
N ASP A 443 -4.72 -14.48 -22.18
CA ASP A 443 -5.06 -15.83 -22.66
C ASP A 443 -3.86 -16.82 -22.73
N ASP A 444 -2.77 -16.50 -22.10
CA ASP A 444 -1.53 -17.26 -22.11
C ASP A 444 -1.41 -18.37 -21.04
N GLY A 445 -2.49 -18.71 -20.37
CA GLY A 445 -2.51 -19.69 -19.27
C GLY A 445 -2.07 -19.17 -17.91
N ARG A 446 -1.61 -17.91 -17.82
CA ARG A 446 -1.27 -17.26 -16.55
C ARG A 446 -2.50 -16.75 -15.79
N TYR A 447 -3.66 -16.73 -16.46
CA TYR A 447 -4.89 -16.22 -15.89
C TYR A 447 -5.99 -17.28 -15.82
N VAL A 448 -6.84 -17.14 -14.82
CA VAL A 448 -8.11 -17.87 -14.73
C VAL A 448 -9.24 -16.91 -15.03
N LYS A 449 -9.88 -17.10 -16.19
CA LYS A 449 -11.09 -16.38 -16.59
C LYS A 449 -12.31 -17.05 -15.97
N ALA A 450 -13.14 -16.29 -15.26
CA ALA A 450 -14.33 -16.80 -14.60
C ALA A 450 -15.48 -15.79 -14.66
N LEU A 451 -16.71 -16.32 -14.72
CA LEU A 451 -17.91 -15.57 -14.38
C LEU A 451 -18.23 -15.81 -12.91
N LYS A 452 -18.46 -14.75 -12.17
CA LYS A 452 -18.75 -14.78 -10.73
C LYS A 452 -20.02 -14.01 -10.41
N LEU A 453 -20.65 -14.40 -9.30
CA LEU A 453 -21.82 -13.74 -8.74
C LEU A 453 -21.43 -13.08 -7.41
N SER A 454 -21.75 -11.80 -7.24
CA SER A 454 -21.66 -11.05 -5.99
C SER A 454 -23.03 -10.48 -5.59
N ASP A 455 -23.10 -9.82 -4.44
CA ASP A 455 -24.29 -9.07 -4.00
C ASP A 455 -24.64 -7.91 -4.97
N GLU A 456 -23.66 -7.43 -5.74
CA GLU A 456 -23.79 -6.35 -6.74
C GLU A 456 -24.15 -6.87 -8.16
N GLY A 457 -24.28 -8.18 -8.33
CA GLY A 457 -24.56 -8.82 -9.60
C GLY A 457 -23.41 -9.64 -10.18
N GLU A 458 -23.56 -10.02 -11.44
CA GLU A 458 -22.57 -10.81 -12.17
C GLU A 458 -21.37 -9.95 -12.56
N TYR A 459 -20.19 -10.57 -12.60
CA TYR A 459 -18.98 -9.95 -13.13
C TYR A 459 -18.03 -10.97 -13.75
N LEU A 460 -17.28 -10.52 -14.76
CA LEU A 460 -16.15 -11.27 -15.28
C LEU A 460 -14.93 -11.01 -14.42
N SER A 461 -14.15 -12.05 -14.14
CA SER A 461 -12.90 -12.00 -13.41
C SER A 461 -11.80 -12.64 -14.23
N ALA A 462 -10.69 -11.92 -14.44
CA ALA A 462 -9.43 -12.47 -14.90
C ALA A 462 -8.43 -12.42 -13.76
N ALA A 463 -8.23 -13.55 -13.10
CA ALA A 463 -7.33 -13.65 -11.95
C ALA A 463 -5.96 -14.17 -12.39
N CYS A 464 -4.92 -13.39 -12.15
CA CYS A 464 -3.54 -13.81 -12.40
C CYS A 464 -3.13 -14.89 -11.38
N ILE A 465 -2.75 -16.06 -11.87
CA ILE A 465 -2.23 -17.16 -11.04
C ILE A 465 -0.71 -17.26 -11.09
N ASP A 466 -0.08 -16.76 -12.14
CA ASP A 466 1.38 -16.73 -12.31
C ASP A 466 1.92 -15.32 -12.56
N PRO A 467 2.47 -14.65 -11.54
CA PRO A 467 3.01 -13.29 -11.66
C PRO A 467 4.48 -13.27 -12.10
N SER A 468 5.01 -14.34 -12.69
CA SER A 468 6.45 -14.48 -12.98
C SER A 468 7.03 -13.36 -13.85
N ASP A 469 6.24 -12.79 -14.75
CA ASP A 469 6.69 -11.69 -15.62
C ASP A 469 6.84 -10.37 -14.87
N ILE A 470 5.91 -10.09 -13.95
CA ILE A 470 5.92 -8.86 -13.15
C ILE A 470 7.17 -8.77 -12.28
N VAL A 471 7.58 -9.89 -11.69
CA VAL A 471 8.76 -9.94 -10.82
C VAL A 471 10.08 -10.02 -11.59
N THR A 472 10.04 -10.08 -12.93
CA THR A 472 11.24 -10.17 -13.78
C THR A 472 12.21 -9.02 -13.53
N PHE A 473 11.71 -7.79 -13.41
CA PHE A 473 12.55 -6.64 -13.13
C PHE A 473 13.36 -6.82 -11.84
N MET A 474 12.73 -7.30 -10.75
CA MET A 474 13.42 -7.50 -9.48
C MET A 474 14.52 -8.56 -9.58
N ARG A 475 14.24 -9.68 -10.24
CA ARG A 475 15.21 -10.78 -10.39
C ARG A 475 16.34 -10.47 -11.37
N SER A 476 16.19 -9.48 -12.25
CA SER A 476 17.25 -9.05 -13.19
C SER A 476 18.31 -8.17 -12.53
N LEU A 477 18.06 -7.64 -11.34
CA LEU A 477 19.01 -6.79 -10.63
C LEU A 477 20.22 -7.57 -10.13
N LYS A 478 21.38 -6.92 -10.10
CA LYS A 478 22.59 -7.45 -9.48
C LYS A 478 22.52 -7.30 -7.96
N GLY A 479 21.80 -8.22 -7.32
CA GLY A 479 21.57 -8.27 -5.88
C GLY A 479 20.36 -7.47 -5.41
N ALA A 480 19.63 -8.08 -4.49
CA ALA A 480 18.54 -7.46 -3.72
C ALA A 480 18.40 -8.17 -2.37
N VAL A 481 17.83 -7.48 -1.40
CA VAL A 481 17.54 -8.02 -0.06
C VAL A 481 16.04 -8.29 0.05
N HIS A 482 15.66 -9.53 0.28
CA HIS A 482 14.29 -9.97 0.50
C HIS A 482 14.13 -10.40 1.96
N MET A 483 13.37 -9.66 2.76
CA MET A 483 13.24 -9.91 4.19
C MET A 483 11.80 -10.10 4.62
N SER A 484 11.58 -11.01 5.58
CA SER A 484 10.32 -11.13 6.28
C SER A 484 10.48 -11.87 7.61
N GLY A 485 9.54 -11.65 8.54
CA GLY A 485 9.42 -12.45 9.76
C GLY A 485 8.83 -13.85 9.55
N THR A 486 8.19 -14.09 8.39
CA THR A 486 7.40 -15.29 8.10
C THR A 486 7.53 -15.70 6.64
N LEU A 487 8.72 -16.08 6.20
CA LEU A 487 9.00 -16.37 4.80
C LEU A 487 9.15 -17.89 4.50
N GLN A 488 9.27 -18.71 5.54
CA GLN A 488 9.37 -20.16 5.37
C GLN A 488 8.16 -20.77 4.64
N PRO A 489 8.38 -21.78 3.79
CA PRO A 489 9.69 -22.33 3.36
C PRO A 489 10.41 -21.40 2.36
N LEU A 490 11.71 -21.13 2.59
CA LEU A 490 12.48 -20.20 1.73
C LEU A 490 12.61 -20.71 0.29
N ASP A 491 12.68 -22.03 0.09
CA ASP A 491 12.72 -22.66 -1.24
C ASP A 491 11.43 -22.41 -2.04
N GLN A 492 10.28 -22.35 -1.38
CA GLN A 492 9.01 -21.98 -2.00
C GLN A 492 9.09 -20.54 -2.54
N TYR A 493 9.52 -19.59 -1.70
CA TYR A 493 9.66 -18.19 -2.10
C TYR A 493 10.63 -18.05 -3.27
N HIS A 494 11.80 -18.68 -3.16
CA HIS A 494 12.80 -18.68 -4.22
C HIS A 494 12.26 -19.19 -5.57
N LYS A 495 11.52 -20.31 -5.56
CA LYS A 495 10.91 -20.90 -6.76
C LYS A 495 9.83 -20.03 -7.36
N ILE A 496 8.90 -19.49 -6.53
CA ILE A 496 7.79 -18.67 -7.02
C ILE A 496 8.29 -17.35 -7.61
N MET A 497 9.29 -16.73 -6.96
CA MET A 497 9.91 -15.51 -7.45
C MET A 497 10.84 -15.76 -8.65
N GLY A 498 11.20 -17.01 -8.95
CA GLY A 498 12.16 -17.34 -10.00
C GLY A 498 13.53 -16.71 -9.79
N LEU A 499 13.99 -16.60 -8.54
CA LEU A 499 15.26 -15.97 -8.21
C LEU A 499 16.46 -16.75 -8.78
N PRO A 500 17.62 -16.08 -9.05
CA PRO A 500 18.83 -16.75 -9.50
C PRO A 500 19.25 -17.91 -8.60
N ARG A 501 19.85 -18.96 -9.19
CA ARG A 501 20.23 -20.18 -8.46
C ARG A 501 21.25 -19.95 -7.36
N ASP A 502 22.08 -18.93 -7.47
CA ASP A 502 23.10 -18.51 -6.52
C ASP A 502 22.59 -17.60 -5.41
N THR A 503 21.26 -17.38 -5.34
CA THR A 503 20.61 -16.64 -4.27
C THR A 503 20.92 -17.24 -2.91
N ILE A 504 21.33 -16.42 -1.97
CA ILE A 504 21.61 -16.85 -0.59
C ILE A 504 20.30 -16.90 0.19
N ALA A 505 20.03 -18.02 0.87
CA ALA A 505 18.88 -18.20 1.76
C ALA A 505 19.36 -18.34 3.21
N ARG A 506 18.78 -17.56 4.13
CA ARG A 506 19.13 -17.55 5.56
C ARG A 506 17.91 -17.50 6.45
N THR A 507 17.99 -18.19 7.57
CA THR A 507 16.96 -18.15 8.62
C THR A 507 17.62 -17.82 9.95
N TYR A 508 17.10 -16.78 10.63
CA TYR A 508 17.55 -16.37 11.94
C TYR A 508 16.39 -16.47 12.93
N PRO A 509 16.59 -17.14 14.09
CA PRO A 509 15.55 -17.23 15.11
C PRO A 509 15.25 -15.87 15.73
N SER A 510 14.13 -15.78 16.44
CA SER A 510 13.86 -14.64 17.33
C SER A 510 14.88 -14.63 18.46
N PRO A 511 15.46 -13.45 18.81
CA PRO A 511 16.39 -13.34 19.93
C PRO A 511 15.69 -13.39 21.30
N PHE A 512 14.36 -13.40 21.31
CA PHE A 512 13.60 -13.34 22.57
C PHE A 512 13.58 -14.69 23.29
N PRO A 513 13.59 -14.70 24.64
CA PRO A 513 13.55 -15.91 25.45
C PRO A 513 12.32 -16.76 25.11
N LYS A 514 12.53 -18.06 24.87
CA LYS A 514 11.44 -18.97 24.51
C LYS A 514 10.41 -19.14 25.62
N GLU A 515 10.87 -19.05 26.88
CA GLU A 515 10.02 -19.11 28.08
C GLU A 515 9.02 -17.94 28.19
N ASN A 516 9.27 -16.86 27.52
CA ASN A 516 8.36 -15.70 27.46
C ASN A 516 7.21 -15.92 26.47
N ARG A 517 7.25 -17.00 25.66
CA ARG A 517 6.22 -17.31 24.67
C ARG A 517 5.65 -18.70 24.90
N ALA A 518 4.34 -18.80 25.07
CA ALA A 518 3.62 -20.06 25.08
C ALA A 518 2.66 -20.13 23.88
N VAL A 519 2.71 -21.22 23.15
CA VAL A 519 1.74 -21.53 22.09
C VAL A 519 1.16 -22.91 22.36
N ILE A 520 -0.15 -22.98 22.53
CA ILE A 520 -0.85 -24.24 22.75
C ILE A 520 -1.99 -24.42 21.75
N TYR A 521 -2.39 -25.65 21.50
CA TYR A 521 -3.57 -25.98 20.72
C TYR A 521 -4.44 -27.01 21.43
N VAL A 522 -5.72 -27.06 21.05
CA VAL A 522 -6.66 -28.04 21.55
C VAL A 522 -7.07 -29.01 20.44
N ASN A 523 -7.45 -30.25 20.81
CA ASN A 523 -7.81 -31.29 19.86
C ASN A 523 -9.30 -31.69 19.86
N ASP A 524 -10.12 -31.03 20.68
CA ASP A 524 -11.55 -31.34 20.88
C ASP A 524 -12.50 -30.41 20.11
N VAL A 525 -11.97 -29.42 19.40
CA VAL A 525 -12.72 -28.53 18.50
C VAL A 525 -11.99 -28.34 17.17
N THR A 526 -12.75 -27.99 16.13
CA THR A 526 -12.22 -27.68 14.80
C THR A 526 -13.16 -26.77 14.02
N THR A 527 -12.62 -26.00 13.10
CA THR A 527 -13.42 -25.20 12.15
C THR A 527 -13.51 -25.86 10.78
N ARG A 528 -13.21 -27.15 10.67
CA ARG A 528 -13.37 -27.91 9.44
C ARG A 528 -14.84 -27.99 9.03
N TYR A 529 -15.14 -27.56 7.81
CA TYR A 529 -16.51 -27.43 7.31
C TYR A 529 -17.32 -28.73 7.44
N ASP A 530 -16.75 -29.88 7.03
CA ASP A 530 -17.44 -31.17 7.09
C ASP A 530 -17.75 -31.60 8.53
N GLU A 531 -16.84 -31.31 9.46
CA GLU A 531 -17.01 -31.68 10.88
C GLU A 531 -18.01 -30.74 11.57
N MET A 532 -17.98 -29.45 11.26
CA MET A 532 -18.97 -28.49 11.77
C MET A 532 -20.40 -28.80 11.27
N ASN A 533 -20.53 -29.27 10.03
CA ASN A 533 -21.84 -29.68 9.49
C ASN A 533 -22.35 -30.99 10.11
N ARG A 534 -21.45 -31.94 10.44
CA ARG A 534 -21.83 -33.21 11.11
C ARG A 534 -22.17 -33.02 12.57
N ASP A 535 -21.53 -32.07 13.23
CA ASP A 535 -21.69 -31.77 14.64
C ASP A 535 -21.99 -30.28 14.87
N PRO A 536 -23.28 -29.90 14.84
CA PRO A 536 -23.70 -28.52 15.09
C PRO A 536 -23.28 -27.96 16.46
N SER A 537 -23.02 -28.85 17.44
CA SER A 537 -22.59 -28.44 18.78
C SER A 537 -21.12 -27.93 18.78
N MET A 538 -20.38 -28.15 17.69
CA MET A 538 -19.00 -27.70 17.54
C MET A 538 -18.87 -26.18 17.70
N VAL A 539 -19.77 -25.43 17.07
CA VAL A 539 -19.84 -23.95 17.18
C VAL A 539 -19.98 -23.54 18.64
N THR A 540 -20.95 -24.11 19.35
CA THR A 540 -21.20 -23.82 20.77
C THR A 540 -20.01 -24.19 21.66
N ARG A 541 -19.29 -25.29 21.35
CA ARG A 541 -18.04 -25.63 22.07
C ARG A 541 -16.95 -24.61 21.87
N ILE A 542 -16.77 -24.12 20.64
CA ILE A 542 -15.79 -23.07 20.34
C ILE A 542 -16.16 -21.78 21.09
N GLU A 543 -17.42 -21.33 21.01
CA GLU A 543 -17.94 -20.15 21.70
C GLU A 543 -17.68 -20.21 23.21
N LYS A 544 -18.04 -21.34 23.85
CA LYS A 544 -17.80 -21.56 25.29
C LYS A 544 -16.32 -21.53 25.65
N LYS A 545 -15.44 -22.08 24.79
CA LYS A 545 -13.99 -22.03 25.02
C LYS A 545 -13.45 -20.61 24.94
N ILE A 546 -13.87 -19.84 23.93
CA ILE A 546 -13.50 -18.43 23.79
C ILE A 546 -13.94 -17.66 25.05
N ALA A 547 -15.22 -17.80 25.45
CA ALA A 547 -15.76 -17.10 26.62
C ALA A 547 -14.99 -17.47 27.92
N LYS A 548 -14.71 -18.76 28.16
CA LYS A 548 -13.95 -19.22 29.33
C LYS A 548 -12.51 -18.68 29.33
N LEU A 549 -11.83 -18.70 28.19
CA LEU A 549 -10.47 -18.17 28.07
C LEU A 549 -10.44 -16.66 28.31
N CYS A 550 -11.38 -15.92 27.72
CA CYS A 550 -11.49 -14.48 27.92
C CYS A 550 -11.83 -14.12 29.38
N TRP A 551 -12.71 -14.91 30.03
CA TRP A 551 -13.08 -14.70 31.43
C TRP A 551 -11.86 -14.82 32.38
N ASN A 552 -11.04 -15.85 32.17
CA ASN A 552 -9.93 -16.17 33.08
C ASN A 552 -8.63 -15.40 32.76
N ALA A 553 -8.53 -14.74 31.61
CA ALA A 553 -7.37 -13.93 31.27
C ALA A 553 -7.59 -12.48 31.73
N ASP A 554 -6.90 -12.07 32.79
CA ASP A 554 -6.95 -10.67 33.28
C ASP A 554 -6.00 -9.76 32.47
N LYS A 555 -6.01 -9.92 31.16
CA LYS A 555 -5.15 -9.24 30.19
C LYS A 555 -5.94 -8.87 28.93
N ASN A 556 -5.48 -7.86 28.21
CA ASN A 556 -5.99 -7.58 26.89
C ASN A 556 -5.83 -8.80 25.97
N THR A 557 -6.94 -9.19 25.38
CA THR A 557 -7.06 -10.42 24.58
C THR A 557 -7.44 -10.09 23.14
N LEU A 558 -6.76 -10.68 22.18
CA LEU A 558 -7.09 -10.57 20.76
C LEU A 558 -7.60 -11.93 20.25
N VAL A 559 -8.83 -11.95 19.74
CA VAL A 559 -9.46 -13.17 19.22
C VAL A 559 -9.50 -13.09 17.70
N PHE A 560 -8.77 -13.98 17.03
CA PHE A 560 -8.69 -14.04 15.58
C PHE A 560 -9.61 -15.11 15.01
N PHE A 561 -10.52 -14.69 14.14
CA PHE A 561 -11.40 -15.58 13.38
C PHE A 561 -10.87 -15.84 11.96
N PRO A 562 -11.21 -16.99 11.35
CA PRO A 562 -10.83 -17.28 9.97
C PRO A 562 -11.61 -16.45 8.93
N SER A 563 -12.77 -15.89 9.31
CA SER A 563 -13.59 -15.06 8.41
C SER A 563 -14.53 -14.12 9.19
N TYR A 564 -14.90 -13.00 8.55
CA TYR A 564 -15.93 -12.08 9.07
C TYR A 564 -17.29 -12.77 9.27
N LYS A 565 -17.65 -13.71 8.39
CA LYS A 565 -18.91 -14.47 8.51
C LYS A 565 -18.96 -15.25 9.83
N MET A 566 -17.88 -15.97 10.16
CA MET A 566 -17.82 -16.75 11.41
C MET A 566 -17.83 -15.82 12.62
N MET A 567 -17.05 -14.75 12.61
CA MET A 567 -17.02 -13.74 13.66
C MET A 567 -18.42 -13.14 13.90
N LYS A 568 -19.13 -12.74 12.84
CA LYS A 568 -20.46 -12.17 12.90
C LYS A 568 -21.50 -13.18 13.47
N ASN A 569 -21.40 -14.44 13.08
CA ASN A 569 -22.32 -15.48 13.56
C ASN A 569 -22.16 -15.76 15.06
N MET A 570 -20.92 -15.72 15.57
CA MET A 570 -20.64 -15.96 17.01
C MET A 570 -20.82 -14.73 17.89
N ARG A 571 -20.87 -13.53 17.30
CA ARG A 571 -20.97 -12.27 18.04
C ARG A 571 -22.09 -12.21 19.08
N PRO A 572 -23.35 -12.59 18.80
CA PRO A 572 -24.43 -12.48 19.78
C PRO A 572 -24.20 -13.34 21.05
N PHE A 573 -23.56 -14.51 20.87
CA PHE A 573 -23.20 -15.37 21.99
C PHE A 573 -22.07 -14.76 22.83
N LEU A 574 -21.03 -14.29 22.17
CA LEU A 574 -19.84 -13.72 22.83
C LEU A 574 -20.16 -12.43 23.57
N GLU A 575 -21.04 -11.57 23.01
CA GLU A 575 -21.53 -10.36 23.70
C GLU A 575 -22.37 -10.66 24.93
N ARG A 576 -23.06 -11.81 24.96
CA ARG A 576 -23.85 -12.24 26.12
C ARG A 576 -22.99 -12.86 27.22
N ASP A 577 -22.00 -13.67 26.85
CA ASP A 577 -21.28 -14.56 27.77
C ASP A 577 -19.90 -14.04 28.24
N ILE A 578 -19.46 -12.90 27.70
CA ILE A 578 -18.20 -12.26 28.11
C ILE A 578 -18.52 -10.92 28.78
N ASP A 579 -18.30 -10.84 30.10
CA ASP A 579 -18.49 -9.62 30.89
C ASP A 579 -17.19 -8.80 30.96
N LYS A 580 -16.77 -8.29 29.80
CA LYS A 580 -15.60 -7.42 29.61
C LYS A 580 -15.86 -6.41 28.50
N PRO A 581 -15.10 -5.29 28.39
CA PRO A 581 -15.18 -4.42 27.23
C PRO A 581 -14.87 -5.18 25.93
N LEU A 582 -15.80 -5.18 24.98
CA LEU A 582 -15.70 -5.90 23.72
C LEU A 582 -15.54 -4.92 22.55
N TYR A 583 -14.58 -5.19 21.69
CA TYR A 583 -14.27 -4.40 20.51
C TYR A 583 -14.27 -5.28 19.26
N TRP A 584 -14.74 -4.74 18.14
CA TRP A 584 -14.93 -5.52 16.92
C TRP A 584 -14.30 -4.85 15.72
N GLU A 585 -13.60 -5.63 14.90
CA GLU A 585 -13.19 -5.20 13.57
C GLU A 585 -14.39 -5.17 12.63
N GLU A 586 -14.65 -4.02 12.00
CA GLU A 586 -15.77 -3.82 11.09
C GLU A 586 -15.29 -3.88 9.63
N SER A 587 -15.85 -4.85 8.87
CA SER A 587 -15.51 -5.00 7.44
C SER A 587 -15.86 -3.73 6.65
N GLY A 588 -14.92 -3.20 5.87
CA GLY A 588 -15.12 -2.00 5.06
C GLY A 588 -15.11 -0.67 5.83
N HIS A 589 -14.95 -0.68 7.16
CA HIS A 589 -15.02 0.52 8.01
C HIS A 589 -13.73 0.73 8.83
N GLN A 590 -12.61 0.94 8.12
CA GLN A 590 -11.28 1.08 8.76
C GLN A 590 -11.24 2.15 9.87
N LYS A 591 -11.90 3.30 9.69
CA LYS A 591 -11.94 4.37 10.71
C LYS A 591 -12.61 3.93 12.01
N LYS A 592 -13.73 3.18 11.93
CA LYS A 592 -14.40 2.62 13.12
C LYS A 592 -13.51 1.61 13.82
N THR A 593 -12.89 0.71 13.06
CA THR A 593 -11.95 -0.28 13.57
C THR A 593 -10.79 0.38 14.31
N MET A 594 -10.20 1.44 13.76
CA MET A 594 -9.08 2.15 14.40
C MET A 594 -9.50 2.85 15.70
N ARG A 595 -10.69 3.48 15.75
CA ARG A 595 -11.23 4.06 17.01
C ARG A 595 -11.43 3.00 18.08
N ALA A 596 -12.03 1.87 17.72
CA ALA A 596 -12.23 0.74 18.63
C ALA A 596 -10.87 0.20 19.16
N LEU A 597 -9.85 0.17 18.29
CA LEU A 597 -8.51 -0.23 18.67
C LEU A 597 -7.86 0.75 19.66
N ASP A 598 -8.01 2.04 19.44
CA ASP A 598 -7.47 3.07 20.34
C ASP A 598 -8.11 3.01 21.73
N GLU A 599 -9.40 2.65 21.82
CA GLU A 599 -10.09 2.42 23.10
C GLU A 599 -9.62 1.13 23.77
N PHE A 600 -9.48 0.04 22.99
CA PHE A 600 -8.94 -1.24 23.49
C PHE A 600 -7.55 -1.08 24.11
N ARG A 601 -6.65 -0.33 23.47
CA ARG A 601 -5.30 -0.07 23.96
C ARG A 601 -5.25 0.66 25.29
N LYS A 602 -6.22 1.52 25.57
CA LYS A 602 -6.31 2.25 26.84
C LYS A 602 -6.77 1.37 28.00
N GLY A 603 -7.42 0.24 27.70
CA GLY A 603 -7.88 -0.76 28.64
C GLY A 603 -6.79 -1.75 29.03
N LYS A 604 -7.02 -2.53 30.10
CA LYS A 604 -6.09 -3.57 30.58
C LYS A 604 -6.63 -4.99 30.46
N SER A 605 -7.96 -5.16 30.28
CA SER A 605 -8.63 -6.46 30.23
C SER A 605 -9.75 -6.53 29.19
N GLY A 606 -9.63 -5.75 28.11
CA GLY A 606 -10.55 -5.76 26.98
C GLY A 606 -10.36 -6.98 26.07
N VAL A 607 -11.40 -7.29 25.27
CA VAL A 607 -11.33 -8.31 24.23
C VAL A 607 -11.57 -7.68 22.86
N PHE A 608 -10.61 -7.81 21.96
CA PHE A 608 -10.75 -7.34 20.58
C PHE A 608 -10.93 -8.53 19.63
N PHE A 609 -12.00 -8.51 18.85
CA PHE A 609 -12.31 -9.53 17.86
C PHE A 609 -11.92 -9.07 16.46
N SER A 610 -11.10 -9.85 15.77
CA SER A 610 -10.52 -9.53 14.47
C SER A 610 -10.54 -10.75 13.56
N VAL A 611 -10.21 -10.54 12.29
CA VAL A 611 -10.07 -11.61 11.28
C VAL A 611 -8.61 -11.79 10.90
N MET A 612 -8.16 -13.04 10.78
CA MET A 612 -6.80 -13.35 10.31
C MET A 612 -6.61 -12.86 8.86
N GLY A 613 -5.61 -12.00 8.64
CA GLY A 613 -5.41 -11.31 7.37
C GLY A 613 -6.21 -9.99 7.25
N GLY A 614 -6.92 -9.58 8.31
CA GLY A 614 -7.53 -8.25 8.43
C GLY A 614 -6.53 -7.17 8.80
N SER A 615 -7.02 -5.92 8.88
CA SER A 615 -6.17 -4.74 9.13
C SER A 615 -5.44 -4.78 10.49
N ILE A 616 -6.03 -5.43 11.48
CA ILE A 616 -5.45 -5.60 12.83
C ILE A 616 -4.39 -6.71 12.84
N ALA A 617 -4.63 -7.79 12.10
CA ALA A 617 -3.70 -8.90 12.01
C ALA A 617 -2.40 -8.54 11.30
N GLU A 618 -2.42 -7.55 10.40
CA GLU A 618 -1.28 -7.15 9.58
C GLU A 618 -1.02 -5.64 9.72
N GLY A 619 0.12 -5.24 10.26
CA GLY A 619 0.59 -3.85 10.26
C GLY A 619 0.32 -3.01 11.51
N ILE A 620 -0.29 -3.56 12.57
CA ILE A 620 -0.47 -2.85 13.84
C ILE A 620 0.44 -3.44 14.92
N ASP A 621 1.17 -2.58 15.61
CA ASP A 621 2.00 -2.95 16.74
C ASP A 621 1.30 -2.73 18.07
N PHE A 622 1.55 -3.62 19.03
CA PHE A 622 1.07 -3.55 20.41
C PHE A 622 2.30 -3.52 21.34
N PRO A 623 2.80 -2.33 21.69
CA PRO A 623 3.99 -2.23 22.53
C PRO A 623 3.70 -2.60 23.99
N GLY A 624 4.65 -3.27 24.63
CA GLY A 624 4.59 -3.64 26.04
C GLY A 624 3.38 -4.53 26.37
N ASP A 625 2.67 -4.18 27.43
CA ASP A 625 1.54 -4.95 27.96
C ASP A 625 0.22 -4.69 27.23
N GLU A 626 0.20 -3.95 26.13
CA GLU A 626 -1.02 -3.68 25.35
C GLU A 626 -1.69 -4.96 24.85
N LEU A 627 -0.91 -6.02 24.57
CA LEU A 627 -1.41 -7.32 24.13
C LEU A 627 -0.51 -8.46 24.62
N CYS A 628 -1.05 -9.30 25.51
CA CYS A 628 -0.35 -10.46 26.07
C CYS A 628 -1.00 -11.79 25.70
N PHE A 629 -2.26 -11.79 25.26
CA PHE A 629 -3.02 -13.02 25.01
C PHE A 629 -3.70 -13.01 23.65
N ALA A 630 -3.57 -14.11 22.90
CA ALA A 630 -4.25 -14.31 21.63
C ALA A 630 -5.00 -15.65 21.60
N ILE A 631 -6.21 -15.62 21.07
CA ILE A 631 -7.01 -16.81 20.79
C ILE A 631 -7.19 -16.90 19.27
N ILE A 632 -6.76 -18.01 18.68
CA ILE A 632 -6.81 -18.25 17.24
C ILE A 632 -7.89 -19.29 16.96
N VAL A 633 -9.00 -18.87 16.36
CA VAL A 633 -10.14 -19.72 16.06
C VAL A 633 -9.93 -20.37 14.70
N GLY A 634 -9.59 -21.66 14.71
CA GLY A 634 -9.41 -22.41 13.46
C GLY A 634 -8.11 -22.13 12.73
N ILE A 635 -7.90 -22.83 11.61
CA ILE A 635 -6.79 -22.61 10.69
C ILE A 635 -7.32 -21.85 9.47
N PRO A 636 -6.77 -20.69 9.12
CA PRO A 636 -7.30 -19.79 8.09
C PRO A 636 -6.92 -20.24 6.66
N PHE A 637 -7.31 -21.45 6.28
CA PHE A 637 -7.18 -21.90 4.90
C PHE A 637 -8.01 -20.98 3.98
N PRO A 638 -7.49 -20.63 2.81
CA PRO A 638 -8.27 -19.88 1.84
C PRO A 638 -9.53 -20.69 1.44
N PRO A 639 -10.66 -20.01 1.20
CA PRO A 639 -11.87 -20.70 0.74
C PRO A 639 -11.60 -21.33 -0.64
N PRO A 640 -12.22 -22.49 -0.92
CA PRO A 640 -12.14 -23.09 -2.26
C PRO A 640 -12.66 -22.10 -3.30
N SER A 641 -11.87 -21.84 -4.34
CA SER A 641 -12.26 -21.02 -5.49
C SER A 641 -11.62 -21.58 -6.76
N LEU A 642 -12.12 -21.15 -7.93
CA LEU A 642 -11.55 -21.54 -9.21
C LEU A 642 -10.07 -21.14 -9.33
N GLU A 643 -9.73 -19.95 -8.85
CA GLU A 643 -8.34 -19.45 -8.85
C GLU A 643 -7.46 -20.31 -7.95
N GLN A 644 -7.95 -20.61 -6.75
CA GLN A 644 -7.21 -21.43 -5.78
C GLN A 644 -6.91 -22.82 -6.34
N LYS A 645 -7.92 -23.41 -7.00
CA LYS A 645 -7.77 -24.72 -7.66
C LYS A 645 -6.77 -24.68 -8.82
N ALA A 646 -6.93 -23.70 -9.73
CA ALA A 646 -6.06 -23.56 -10.89
C ALA A 646 -4.61 -23.24 -10.50
N MET A 647 -4.41 -22.41 -9.48
CA MET A 647 -3.08 -22.09 -8.95
C MET A 647 -2.43 -23.34 -8.32
N SER A 648 -3.22 -24.17 -7.60
CA SER A 648 -2.74 -25.42 -7.05
C SER A 648 -2.32 -26.40 -8.16
N GLU A 649 -3.15 -26.57 -9.18
CA GLU A 649 -2.86 -27.42 -10.34
C GLU A 649 -1.59 -26.93 -11.08
N MET A 650 -1.44 -25.62 -11.31
CA MET A 650 -0.25 -25.05 -11.93
C MET A 650 1.02 -25.32 -11.10
N PHE A 651 0.94 -25.21 -9.78
CA PHE A 651 2.11 -25.46 -8.92
C PHE A 651 2.45 -26.96 -8.83
N ASP A 652 1.44 -27.84 -8.84
CA ASP A 652 1.68 -29.29 -8.93
C ASP A 652 2.42 -29.65 -10.23
N MET A 653 1.97 -29.12 -11.36
CA MET A 653 2.62 -29.31 -12.65
C MET A 653 4.06 -28.76 -12.70
N ARG A 654 4.29 -27.59 -12.11
CA ARG A 654 5.57 -26.86 -12.21
C ARG A 654 6.61 -27.35 -11.20
N TYR A 655 6.19 -27.70 -9.98
CA TYR A 655 7.10 -27.97 -8.86
C TYR A 655 7.00 -29.38 -8.30
N GLY A 656 5.96 -30.14 -8.65
CA GLY A 656 5.76 -31.52 -8.25
C GLY A 656 4.43 -31.74 -7.50
N GLU A 657 3.89 -32.94 -7.61
CA GLU A 657 2.62 -33.35 -7.01
C GLU A 657 2.57 -33.12 -5.50
N GLY A 658 1.46 -32.59 -5.00
CA GLY A 658 1.22 -32.25 -3.60
C GLY A 658 1.79 -30.88 -3.17
N LEU A 659 2.62 -30.22 -3.99
CA LEU A 659 3.16 -28.89 -3.69
C LEU A 659 2.13 -27.79 -3.99
N GLY A 660 1.17 -28.02 -4.86
CA GLY A 660 0.11 -27.07 -5.15
C GLY A 660 -0.69 -26.71 -3.90
N TRP A 661 -1.28 -27.68 -3.22
CA TRP A 661 -2.00 -27.44 -1.95
C TRP A 661 -1.10 -26.82 -0.88
N LYS A 662 0.11 -27.33 -0.75
CA LYS A 662 1.07 -26.82 0.23
C LYS A 662 1.38 -25.35 0.02
N TYR A 663 1.62 -24.92 -1.22
CA TYR A 663 2.06 -23.57 -1.55
C TYR A 663 0.89 -22.57 -1.58
N THR A 664 -0.31 -23.01 -1.98
CA THR A 664 -1.45 -22.12 -2.14
C THR A 664 -2.37 -22.04 -0.92
N SER A 665 -2.34 -23.04 -0.04
CA SER A 665 -3.27 -23.13 1.08
C SER A 665 -2.57 -23.29 2.43
N GLU A 666 -1.71 -24.30 2.55
CA GLU A 666 -1.10 -24.66 3.83
C GLU A 666 -0.10 -23.59 4.32
N THR A 667 0.88 -23.26 3.49
CA THR A 667 1.90 -22.27 3.85
C THR A 667 1.30 -20.89 4.17
N PRO A 668 0.39 -20.33 3.35
CA PRO A 668 -0.24 -19.05 3.69
C PRO A 668 -1.04 -19.08 5.01
N ALA A 669 -1.75 -20.19 5.28
CA ALA A 669 -2.51 -20.32 6.52
C ALA A 669 -1.59 -20.35 7.75
N ILE A 670 -0.52 -21.15 7.72
CA ILE A 670 0.46 -21.23 8.81
C ILE A 670 1.19 -19.89 8.99
N ARG A 671 1.51 -19.19 7.91
CA ARG A 671 2.13 -17.87 7.94
C ARG A 671 1.24 -16.85 8.67
N LYS A 672 -0.07 -16.81 8.39
CA LYS A 672 -1.02 -15.93 9.08
C LYS A 672 -1.07 -16.22 10.59
N ILE A 673 -1.08 -17.49 10.99
CA ILE A 673 -1.03 -17.86 12.40
C ILE A 673 0.28 -17.39 13.05
N ARG A 674 1.43 -17.63 12.41
CA ARG A 674 2.74 -17.16 12.91
C ARG A 674 2.81 -15.64 13.03
N GLN A 675 2.20 -14.91 12.11
CA GLN A 675 2.10 -13.44 12.18
C GLN A 675 1.26 -12.98 13.37
N ALA A 676 0.12 -13.63 13.60
CA ALA A 676 -0.75 -13.34 14.75
C ALA A 676 -0.01 -13.61 16.08
N ILE A 677 0.68 -14.75 16.20
CA ILE A 677 1.48 -15.10 17.38
C ILE A 677 2.66 -14.13 17.57
N GLY A 678 3.31 -13.73 16.47
CA GLY A 678 4.47 -12.82 16.50
C GLY A 678 4.17 -11.41 17.01
N ARG A 679 2.87 -11.06 17.22
CA ARG A 679 2.47 -9.78 17.81
C ARG A 679 2.52 -9.74 19.32
N LEU A 680 2.60 -10.90 19.96
CA LEU A 680 2.58 -11.01 21.42
C LEU A 680 3.90 -10.64 22.09
N ILE A 681 5.02 -10.64 21.35
CA ILE A 681 6.35 -10.37 21.90
C ILE A 681 7.10 -9.44 20.97
N ARG A 682 7.53 -8.28 21.49
CA ARG A 682 8.23 -7.22 20.77
C ARG A 682 9.62 -6.91 21.34
N ASN A 683 9.80 -7.15 22.63
CA ASN A 683 11.05 -6.96 23.33
C ASN A 683 11.38 -8.16 24.22
N GLU A 684 12.52 -8.12 24.86
CA GLU A 684 13.06 -9.21 25.70
C GLU A 684 12.25 -9.46 26.97
N THR A 685 11.51 -8.47 27.43
CA THR A 685 10.70 -8.50 28.66
C THR A 685 9.23 -8.86 28.40
N ASP A 686 8.77 -8.73 27.15
CA ASP A 686 7.36 -9.06 26.82
C ASP A 686 7.11 -10.55 27.04
N ARG A 687 5.93 -10.86 27.56
CA ARG A 687 5.42 -12.23 27.68
C ARG A 687 4.06 -12.35 27.00
N GLY A 688 3.89 -13.44 26.27
CA GLY A 688 2.67 -13.64 25.51
C GLY A 688 2.29 -15.10 25.29
N MET A 689 0.98 -15.37 25.33
CA MET A 689 0.44 -16.69 25.11
C MET A 689 -0.57 -16.70 23.96
N ALA A 690 -0.51 -17.73 23.13
CA ALA A 690 -1.50 -18.00 22.08
C ALA A 690 -2.16 -19.35 22.26
N VAL A 691 -3.48 -19.40 22.11
CA VAL A 691 -4.29 -20.62 22.15
C VAL A 691 -4.94 -20.84 20.78
N ILE A 692 -4.65 -21.98 20.13
CA ILE A 692 -5.22 -22.34 18.83
C ILE A 692 -6.39 -23.30 19.05
N LEU A 693 -7.60 -22.86 18.73
CA LEU A 693 -8.83 -23.64 18.86
C LEU A 693 -9.10 -24.43 17.57
N ASP A 694 -8.22 -25.40 17.27
CA ASP A 694 -8.40 -26.32 16.14
C ASP A 694 -7.54 -27.56 16.25
N SER A 695 -8.14 -28.73 16.16
CA SER A 695 -7.46 -30.04 16.21
C SER A 695 -6.44 -30.24 15.07
N ARG A 696 -6.65 -29.59 13.93
CA ARG A 696 -5.74 -29.66 12.76
C ARG A 696 -4.37 -29.05 13.05
N ALA A 697 -4.24 -28.20 14.09
CA ALA A 697 -2.96 -27.64 14.50
C ALA A 697 -1.93 -28.73 14.88
N SER A 698 -2.39 -29.94 15.25
CA SER A 698 -1.56 -31.11 15.49
C SER A 698 -0.61 -31.44 14.33
N LYS A 699 -1.00 -31.18 13.08
CA LYS A 699 -0.17 -31.39 11.88
C LYS A 699 0.97 -30.39 11.76
N TYR A 700 0.85 -29.25 12.43
CA TYR A 700 1.74 -28.08 12.28
C TYR A 700 2.48 -27.72 13.57
N GLN A 701 2.51 -28.64 14.55
CA GLN A 701 3.14 -28.44 15.87
C GLN A 701 4.55 -27.84 15.76
N ARG A 702 5.38 -28.42 14.87
CA ARG A 702 6.76 -27.96 14.69
C ARG A 702 6.85 -26.56 14.08
N GLN A 703 6.02 -26.25 13.06
CA GLN A 703 6.03 -24.95 12.40
C GLN A 703 5.47 -23.84 13.29
N LEU A 704 4.52 -24.17 14.18
CA LEU A 704 3.88 -23.26 15.12
C LEU A 704 4.55 -23.24 16.49
N GLU A 705 5.47 -24.19 16.75
CA GLU A 705 6.07 -24.43 18.06
C GLU A 705 4.99 -24.61 19.15
N ALA A 706 3.90 -25.32 18.81
CA ALA A 706 2.70 -25.44 19.62
C ALA A 706 2.63 -26.77 20.37
N GLY A 707 2.29 -26.71 21.67
CA GLY A 707 2.04 -27.87 22.52
C GLY A 707 0.55 -28.22 22.57
N LEU A 708 0.20 -29.52 22.73
CA LEU A 708 -1.18 -29.94 23.00
C LEU A 708 -1.56 -29.57 24.42
N SER A 709 -2.72 -28.91 24.59
CA SER A 709 -3.34 -28.65 25.88
C SER A 709 -4.61 -29.47 26.08
N GLN A 710 -4.77 -30.03 27.25
CA GLN A 710 -6.03 -30.68 27.70
C GLN A 710 -6.95 -29.69 28.43
N ASP A 711 -6.37 -28.72 29.12
CA ASP A 711 -7.09 -27.62 29.79
C ASP A 711 -6.40 -26.28 29.47
N PRO A 712 -6.79 -25.64 28.35
CA PRO A 712 -6.17 -24.38 27.92
C PRO A 712 -6.43 -23.21 28.88
N VAL A 713 -7.47 -23.31 29.73
CA VAL A 713 -7.77 -22.28 30.74
C VAL A 713 -6.77 -22.39 31.90
N ALA A 714 -6.55 -23.59 32.43
CA ALA A 714 -5.56 -23.82 33.46
C ALA A 714 -4.14 -23.45 33.01
N ASP A 715 -3.77 -23.81 31.78
CA ASP A 715 -2.48 -23.45 31.19
C ASP A 715 -2.31 -21.93 31.06
N ALA A 716 -3.35 -21.19 30.66
CA ALA A 716 -3.31 -19.75 30.57
C ALA A 716 -3.17 -19.09 31.95
N VAL A 717 -3.93 -19.54 32.95
CA VAL A 717 -3.81 -19.05 34.32
C VAL A 717 -2.40 -19.27 34.85
N MET A 718 -1.87 -20.49 34.75
CA MET A 718 -0.50 -20.80 35.21
C MET A 718 0.57 -19.97 34.48
N PHE A 719 0.38 -19.67 33.18
CA PHE A 719 1.34 -18.88 32.42
C PHE A 719 1.37 -17.45 32.95
N PHE A 720 0.22 -16.84 33.23
CA PHE A 720 0.14 -15.44 33.70
C PHE A 720 0.36 -15.29 35.21
N GLU A 721 0.02 -16.28 36.06
CA GLU A 721 0.29 -16.22 37.50
C GLU A 721 1.80 -16.22 37.84
N LYS A 722 2.63 -16.86 37.01
CA LYS A 722 4.09 -16.78 37.14
C LYS A 722 4.64 -15.35 37.02
N ASP A 723 3.85 -14.41 36.51
CA ASP A 723 4.21 -13.00 36.43
C ASP A 723 4.00 -12.26 37.76
N SER A 724 2.98 -12.66 38.54
CA SER A 724 2.64 -12.02 39.83
C SER A 724 3.67 -12.28 40.94
N ASN A 725 4.56 -13.26 40.73
CA ASN A 725 5.60 -13.67 41.68
C ASN A 725 7.02 -13.22 41.26
N ARG A 726 7.19 -12.43 40.23
CA ARG A 726 8.42 -11.76 39.82
C ARG A 726 8.33 -10.26 39.97
#